data_f82bac5f51676cb248d66f1fa68ba5fd
#
_entry.id   f82bac5f51676cb248d66f1fa68ba5fd
#
_cell.length_a   1.000
_cell.length_b   1.000
_cell.length_c   1.000
_cell.angle_alpha   90.00
_cell.angle_beta   90.00
_cell.angle_gamma   90.00
#
_symmetry.space_group_name_H-M   'P 1'
#
loop_
_entity.id
_entity.type
_entity.pdbx_description
1 polymer ?
#
loop_
_entity_poly.entity_id
_entity_poly.type
_entity_poly.pdbx_seq_one_letter_code
_entity_poly.pdbx_strand_id
1 'polypeptide(L)'
;MSDKKRLFVLDAYALIFRAYYALMRNPRFSSGGIDTSAVFGFVNILQDLLKRETPTHIAVCFDPGGKTFRHEEYELYKANRDETPEGIRVAVPYIKRILEAYRIPVFVKEGYEADDVIGSLSKIACQHGFETYMVTGDKDFGQLVNDCTKIYNPGKNEIMGVKEVTEKYGLTDPIQVIDLLGLMGDSADNIPGCPGVGPKTAEKLIQQFGSIENLLSHTDELKGALKAKVENNAEQIRLSKHLATIKTDVPLDWDEEALKRVPVDFVALRQVFNQLEFRTLTKRIIDQGEANVGLEGTVQPLPESGVQGSLFGDAAPTAPQTTAKTIKSYDCDFRLIADFDEAAAYVQSQLDKERVAVHIVSVGDEAMNANILGFAICPEPHKGAYLAMDGFGMMTDSVKPLYESDVTICSNDVKRDMVMLHEKGVNFTAPYFDTSVAHYLLQPERGHSIAQVAQELLDYEVIAPESYLGPKGRGQKKIFEVNPERLTPVACEQADIILALPDVEKHLLEENDMTHLLTDIELPLVKVLAKMEMAGARIDVKALNEYGEVLTAKMEKLEQECFEAAGVHFNTASPAQVGEVLFDRLHLDDKAKKTKTGQYSTTEEVLVKLRDRHPLVDKILELRGIRKMLSTYVKALPQLINHRTGRIHTTYNQTVTATGRLSSTNPNLQNIPVRDDMGREIRKAFIPAEGNVFFSADYSQIELRLVADFSHDEIMLDAFRHGHDIHAITAAKIYHKPLEEVTADERRKAKTANFGILYGISSFGLSERLNIPRAESKQLIDGYFATFPSVKAYIDRSVAQAKEKGYVTTLYGRRRMLPEINSRNAVVRQFSERNAVNAPIQGTAADVMKIAMIAIDRRFEQEGIKSKMILQVHDELNFDVLPAELEKVQKIVVEEMENAYHGNVRLTASYASAPNWLEAH
;
A
#
# COMPACT_ATOMS: atom_id res chain seq x y z
N MET A 1 4.85 45.96 4.83
CA MET A 1 6.00 45.28 4.26
C MET A 1 5.88 45.43 2.76
N SER A 2 6.90 45.97 2.06
CA SER A 2 6.85 46.17 0.61
C SER A 2 6.54 44.88 -0.09
N ASP A 3 5.54 44.83 -0.98
CA ASP A 3 5.18 43.71 -1.86
C ASP A 3 6.32 43.41 -2.84
N LYS A 4 7.39 42.77 -2.38
CA LYS A 4 8.45 42.30 -3.27
C LYS A 4 7.87 41.23 -4.18
N LYS A 5 7.92 41.43 -5.49
CA LYS A 5 7.56 40.43 -6.49
C LYS A 5 8.51 39.26 -6.40
N ARG A 6 7.99 38.06 -6.08
CA ARG A 6 8.79 36.81 -5.94
C ARG A 6 8.39 35.83 -7.03
N LEU A 7 9.33 35.51 -7.92
CA LEU A 7 9.15 34.52 -8.99
C LEU A 7 9.86 33.21 -8.64
N PHE A 8 9.14 32.11 -8.68
CA PHE A 8 9.70 30.75 -8.56
C PHE A 8 9.68 30.06 -9.91
N VAL A 9 10.86 29.70 -10.41
CA VAL A 9 11.02 28.98 -11.70
C VAL A 9 11.47 27.58 -11.43
N LEU A 10 10.64 26.58 -11.76
CA LEU A 10 10.85 25.18 -11.45
C LEU A 10 11.51 24.45 -12.62
N ASP A 11 12.58 23.73 -12.33
CA ASP A 11 13.16 22.71 -13.19
C ASP A 11 12.30 21.45 -13.12
N ALA A 12 11.51 21.18 -14.17
CA ALA A 12 10.54 20.08 -14.18
C ALA A 12 11.22 18.72 -14.03
N TYR A 13 12.21 18.43 -14.85
CA TYR A 13 12.83 17.10 -14.85
C TYR A 13 13.63 16.83 -13.59
N ALA A 14 14.36 17.79 -13.03
CA ALA A 14 15.04 17.61 -11.74
C ALA A 14 14.06 17.23 -10.63
N LEU A 15 12.86 17.85 -10.61
CA LEU A 15 11.82 17.53 -9.63
C LEU A 15 11.13 16.20 -9.91
N ILE A 16 10.84 15.86 -11.16
CA ILE A 16 10.19 14.61 -11.57
C ILE A 16 11.10 13.42 -11.30
N PHE A 17 12.38 13.47 -11.71
CA PHE A 17 13.36 12.42 -11.41
C PHE A 17 13.52 12.20 -9.90
N ARG A 18 13.61 13.29 -9.14
CA ARG A 18 13.68 13.21 -7.69
C ARG A 18 12.44 12.55 -7.10
N ALA A 19 11.24 12.91 -7.55
CA ALA A 19 9.98 12.33 -7.10
C ALA A 19 9.92 10.83 -7.42
N TYR A 20 10.29 10.44 -8.62
CA TYR A 20 10.35 9.06 -9.09
C TYR A 20 11.28 8.20 -8.25
N TYR A 21 12.54 8.61 -8.10
CA TYR A 21 13.53 7.84 -7.33
C TYR A 21 13.25 7.81 -5.83
N ALA A 22 12.59 8.82 -5.28
CA ALA A 22 12.18 8.81 -3.87
C ALA A 22 11.14 7.71 -3.56
N LEU A 23 10.29 7.36 -4.53
CA LEU A 23 9.25 6.35 -4.40
C LEU A 23 9.60 5.01 -5.06
N MET A 24 10.76 4.89 -5.72
CA MET A 24 11.18 3.70 -6.46
C MET A 24 11.18 2.40 -5.62
N ARG A 25 11.36 2.48 -4.30
CA ARG A 25 11.33 1.32 -3.40
C ARG A 25 9.91 0.89 -3.00
N ASN A 26 8.94 1.79 -3.12
CA ASN A 26 7.53 1.54 -2.85
C ASN A 26 6.71 2.32 -3.89
N PRO A 27 6.71 1.89 -5.16
CA PRO A 27 6.06 2.58 -6.25
C PRO A 27 4.54 2.55 -6.07
N ARG A 28 3.89 3.57 -6.63
CA ARG A 28 2.43 3.73 -6.61
C ARG A 28 1.89 3.54 -8.01
N PHE A 29 0.88 2.69 -8.14
CA PHE A 29 0.19 2.48 -9.41
C PHE A 29 -1.28 2.82 -9.26
N SER A 30 -1.88 3.31 -10.34
CA SER A 30 -3.33 3.30 -10.47
C SER A 30 -3.81 1.87 -10.72
N SER A 31 -5.08 1.61 -10.51
CA SER A 31 -5.67 0.30 -10.81
C SER A 31 -5.56 -0.10 -12.28
N GLY A 32 -5.49 0.88 -13.17
CA GLY A 32 -5.19 0.68 -14.60
C GLY A 32 -3.71 0.42 -14.92
N GLY A 33 -2.83 0.23 -13.92
CA GLY A 33 -1.40 -0.06 -14.11
C GLY A 33 -0.54 1.15 -14.46
N ILE A 34 -1.03 2.37 -14.31
CA ILE A 34 -0.25 3.59 -14.55
C ILE A 34 0.68 3.82 -13.35
N ASP A 35 2.00 3.92 -13.57
CA ASP A 35 2.93 4.36 -12.51
C ASP A 35 2.68 5.83 -12.17
N THR A 36 2.05 6.05 -11.01
CA THR A 36 1.69 7.38 -10.51
C THR A 36 2.73 7.97 -9.56
N SER A 37 3.83 7.26 -9.29
CA SER A 37 4.85 7.62 -8.29
C SER A 37 5.46 9.00 -8.55
N ALA A 38 5.90 9.24 -9.79
CA ALA A 38 6.52 10.50 -10.18
C ALA A 38 5.52 11.67 -10.09
N VAL A 39 4.27 11.47 -10.54
CA VAL A 39 3.22 12.48 -10.46
C VAL A 39 2.87 12.81 -9.02
N PHE A 40 2.66 11.77 -8.19
CA PHE A 40 2.35 11.93 -6.77
C PHE A 40 3.44 12.70 -6.02
N GLY A 41 4.70 12.35 -6.27
CA GLY A 41 5.85 13.02 -5.65
C GLY A 41 6.00 14.47 -6.12
N PHE A 42 5.82 14.74 -7.41
CA PHE A 42 5.87 16.08 -8.00
C PHE A 42 4.77 16.98 -7.40
N VAL A 43 3.53 16.52 -7.33
CA VAL A 43 2.41 17.28 -6.74
C VAL A 43 2.69 17.61 -5.26
N ASN A 44 3.27 16.68 -4.49
CA ASN A 44 3.64 16.96 -3.12
C ASN A 44 4.72 18.04 -3.02
N ILE A 45 5.76 18.00 -3.87
CA ILE A 45 6.81 19.04 -3.90
C ILE A 45 6.20 20.40 -4.27
N LEU A 46 5.34 20.43 -5.29
CA LEU A 46 4.66 21.66 -5.71
C LEU A 46 3.79 22.25 -4.57
N GLN A 47 2.99 21.42 -3.91
CA GLN A 47 2.15 21.85 -2.79
C GLN A 47 2.95 22.35 -1.60
N ASP A 48 4.03 21.69 -1.25
CA ASP A 48 4.91 22.12 -0.16
C ASP A 48 5.55 23.49 -0.48
N LEU A 49 6.00 23.68 -1.73
CA LEU A 49 6.52 24.96 -2.19
C LEU A 49 5.47 26.09 -2.10
N LEU A 50 4.28 25.86 -2.66
CA LEU A 50 3.19 26.83 -2.68
C LEU A 50 2.73 27.24 -1.28
N LYS A 51 2.75 26.32 -0.31
CA LYS A 51 2.38 26.58 1.10
C LYS A 51 3.45 27.33 1.88
N ARG A 52 4.72 26.94 1.71
CA ARG A 52 5.83 27.47 2.51
C ARG A 52 6.31 28.81 2.01
N GLU A 53 6.50 28.91 0.70
CA GLU A 53 7.13 30.06 0.08
C GLU A 53 6.14 31.13 -0.39
N THR A 54 4.86 30.75 -0.55
CA THR A 54 3.79 31.68 -0.99
C THR A 54 4.25 32.58 -2.16
N PRO A 55 4.69 31.99 -3.32
CA PRO A 55 5.16 32.77 -4.46
C PRO A 55 4.09 33.68 -4.99
N THR A 56 4.46 34.92 -5.42
CA THR A 56 3.55 35.81 -6.14
C THR A 56 3.44 35.45 -7.61
N HIS A 57 4.53 34.91 -8.18
CA HIS A 57 4.65 34.46 -9.57
C HIS A 57 5.36 33.10 -9.61
N ILE A 58 5.00 32.26 -10.61
CA ILE A 58 5.54 30.91 -10.74
C ILE A 58 5.56 30.46 -12.19
N ALA A 59 6.59 29.70 -12.57
CA ALA A 59 6.72 29.08 -13.89
C ALA A 59 7.38 27.70 -13.76
N VAL A 60 7.16 26.81 -14.74
CA VAL A 60 7.82 25.52 -14.83
C VAL A 60 8.48 25.37 -16.21
N CYS A 61 9.75 24.97 -16.24
CA CYS A 61 10.51 24.77 -17.47
C CYS A 61 10.75 23.27 -17.71
N PHE A 62 10.52 22.81 -18.95
CA PHE A 62 10.81 21.44 -19.40
C PHE A 62 11.85 21.45 -20.50
N ASP A 63 12.68 20.40 -20.53
CA ASP A 63 13.53 20.14 -21.67
C ASP A 63 12.70 19.80 -22.91
N PRO A 64 13.14 20.18 -24.12
CA PRO A 64 12.54 19.74 -25.37
C PRO A 64 12.79 18.25 -25.61
N GLY A 65 11.93 17.60 -26.40
CA GLY A 65 12.09 16.18 -26.78
C GLY A 65 13.19 15.87 -27.80
N GLY A 66 14.01 16.88 -28.21
CA GLY A 66 14.98 16.79 -29.28
C GLY A 66 16.41 17.18 -28.88
N LYS A 67 17.31 17.18 -29.89
CA LYS A 67 18.68 17.63 -29.68
C LYS A 67 18.71 19.13 -29.39
N THR A 68 19.66 19.55 -28.55
CA THR A 68 19.94 20.96 -28.22
C THR A 68 21.25 21.38 -28.92
N PHE A 69 21.55 22.67 -28.91
CA PHE A 69 22.78 23.18 -29.52
C PHE A 69 24.03 22.49 -28.97
N ARG A 70 24.06 22.07 -27.70
CA ARG A 70 25.17 21.33 -27.09
C ARG A 70 25.39 19.97 -27.71
N HIS A 71 24.34 19.28 -28.14
CA HIS A 71 24.44 18.01 -28.84
C HIS A 71 24.95 18.18 -30.30
N GLU A 72 24.70 19.35 -30.93
CA GLU A 72 25.19 19.68 -32.25
C GLU A 72 26.68 20.05 -32.21
N GLU A 73 27.13 20.73 -31.16
CA GLU A 73 28.50 21.14 -30.96
C GLU A 73 29.42 20.05 -30.40
N TYR A 74 28.86 19.12 -29.59
CA TYR A 74 29.61 18.00 -29.02
C TYR A 74 28.77 16.72 -29.02
N GLU A 75 29.03 15.82 -29.94
CA GLU A 75 28.26 14.58 -30.17
C GLU A 75 28.20 13.66 -28.92
N LEU A 76 29.25 13.70 -28.08
CA LEU A 76 29.31 12.90 -26.84
C LEU A 76 28.58 13.52 -25.66
N TYR A 77 28.01 14.73 -25.80
CA TYR A 77 27.25 15.39 -24.72
C TYR A 77 26.07 14.53 -24.29
N LYS A 78 26.01 14.23 -23.00
CA LYS A 78 24.99 13.36 -22.37
C LYS A 78 24.85 11.95 -22.97
N ALA A 79 25.82 11.48 -23.78
CA ALA A 79 25.78 10.17 -24.45
C ALA A 79 25.86 8.98 -23.49
N ASN A 80 26.27 9.22 -22.23
CA ASN A 80 26.37 8.24 -21.17
C ASN A 80 25.08 8.15 -20.32
N ARG A 81 24.04 8.95 -20.62
CA ARG A 81 22.76 8.90 -19.90
C ARG A 81 21.94 7.73 -20.41
N ASP A 82 21.37 6.97 -19.46
CA ASP A 82 20.38 5.95 -19.76
C ASP A 82 19.09 6.57 -20.33
N GLU A 83 18.31 5.77 -21.05
CA GLU A 83 16.97 6.20 -21.49
C GLU A 83 16.11 6.61 -20.29
N THR A 84 15.31 7.66 -20.48
CA THR A 84 14.35 8.11 -19.45
C THR A 84 13.43 6.97 -19.03
N PRO A 85 13.34 6.65 -17.73
CA PRO A 85 12.47 5.61 -17.22
C PRO A 85 11.03 5.75 -17.71
N GLU A 86 10.39 4.63 -18.02
CA GLU A 86 9.02 4.61 -18.56
C GLU A 86 8.02 5.34 -17.62
N GLY A 87 8.14 5.12 -16.29
CA GLY A 87 7.28 5.80 -15.29
C GLY A 87 7.41 7.32 -15.34
N ILE A 88 8.57 7.86 -15.73
CA ILE A 88 8.75 9.31 -15.95
C ILE A 88 8.11 9.75 -17.26
N ARG A 89 8.29 8.97 -18.35
CA ARG A 89 7.67 9.28 -19.66
C ARG A 89 6.15 9.30 -19.56
N VAL A 90 5.56 8.36 -18.82
CA VAL A 90 4.13 8.30 -18.55
C VAL A 90 3.66 9.45 -17.65
N ALA A 91 4.47 9.89 -16.70
CA ALA A 91 4.12 10.94 -15.75
C ALA A 91 4.08 12.34 -16.38
N VAL A 92 4.94 12.65 -17.34
CA VAL A 92 5.07 14.00 -17.93
C VAL A 92 3.77 14.57 -18.49
N PRO A 93 2.96 13.84 -19.31
CA PRO A 93 1.67 14.33 -19.79
C PRO A 93 0.69 14.69 -18.65
N TYR A 94 0.62 13.84 -17.60
CA TYR A 94 -0.23 14.11 -16.44
C TYR A 94 0.24 15.33 -15.64
N ILE A 95 1.55 15.49 -15.45
CA ILE A 95 2.12 16.65 -14.77
C ILE A 95 1.80 17.93 -15.53
N LYS A 96 1.91 17.93 -16.87
CA LYS A 96 1.54 19.10 -17.68
C LYS A 96 0.06 19.48 -17.53
N ARG A 97 -0.86 18.48 -17.55
CA ARG A 97 -2.30 18.72 -17.29
C ARG A 97 -2.57 19.23 -15.88
N ILE A 98 -1.82 18.75 -14.88
CA ILE A 98 -1.91 19.25 -13.49
C ILE A 98 -1.44 20.71 -13.43
N LEU A 99 -0.32 21.07 -14.07
CA LEU A 99 0.17 22.44 -14.14
C LEU A 99 -0.83 23.37 -14.84
N GLU A 100 -1.47 22.90 -15.90
CA GLU A 100 -2.56 23.60 -16.58
C GLU A 100 -3.74 23.87 -15.64
N ALA A 101 -4.18 22.85 -14.87
CA ALA A 101 -5.22 23.02 -13.84
C ALA A 101 -4.80 24.00 -12.72
N TYR A 102 -3.52 24.04 -12.37
CA TYR A 102 -2.96 25.05 -11.46
C TYR A 102 -2.80 26.42 -12.12
N ARG A 103 -3.03 26.51 -13.44
CA ARG A 103 -2.81 27.71 -14.27
C ARG A 103 -1.38 28.24 -14.13
N ILE A 104 -0.41 27.30 -14.03
CA ILE A 104 1.03 27.60 -13.99
C ILE A 104 1.58 27.48 -15.41
N PRO A 105 2.19 28.54 -15.96
CA PRO A 105 2.74 28.50 -17.31
C PRO A 105 3.91 27.53 -17.42
N VAL A 106 3.92 26.80 -18.51
CA VAL A 106 4.97 25.82 -18.88
C VAL A 106 5.80 26.34 -20.04
N PHE A 107 7.10 26.44 -19.84
CA PHE A 107 8.05 26.86 -20.85
C PHE A 107 8.81 25.68 -21.42
N VAL A 108 8.83 25.57 -22.74
CA VAL A 108 9.63 24.61 -23.51
C VAL A 108 10.17 25.38 -24.74
N LYS A 109 11.49 25.31 -24.99
CA LYS A 109 12.08 25.97 -26.13
C LYS A 109 12.95 25.01 -26.93
N GLU A 110 12.59 24.76 -28.19
CA GLU A 110 13.38 23.88 -29.05
C GLU A 110 14.81 24.40 -29.22
N GLY A 111 15.77 23.50 -29.24
CA GLY A 111 17.19 23.81 -29.37
C GLY A 111 17.88 24.24 -28.07
N TYR A 112 17.14 24.46 -26.96
CA TYR A 112 17.68 24.90 -25.67
C TYR A 112 17.22 23.96 -24.55
N GLU A 113 18.04 23.76 -23.53
CA GLU A 113 17.69 23.00 -22.36
C GLU A 113 16.85 23.82 -21.35
N ALA A 114 16.15 23.14 -20.43
CA ALA A 114 15.39 23.82 -19.37
C ALA A 114 16.24 24.81 -18.59
N ASP A 115 17.51 24.49 -18.37
CA ASP A 115 18.48 25.32 -17.65
C ASP A 115 18.70 26.67 -18.33
N ASP A 116 18.83 26.66 -19.70
CA ASP A 116 18.98 27.89 -20.50
C ASP A 116 17.71 28.74 -20.43
N VAL A 117 16.55 28.11 -20.46
CA VAL A 117 15.25 28.78 -20.32
C VAL A 117 15.11 29.41 -18.96
N ILE A 118 15.45 28.67 -17.88
CA ILE A 118 15.40 29.15 -16.49
C ILE A 118 16.39 30.31 -16.30
N GLY A 119 17.60 30.18 -16.81
CA GLY A 119 18.61 31.24 -16.74
C GLY A 119 18.18 32.54 -17.43
N SER A 120 17.62 32.39 -18.63
CA SER A 120 17.12 33.55 -19.43
C SER A 120 15.93 34.21 -18.76
N LEU A 121 14.95 33.41 -18.27
CA LEU A 121 13.76 33.92 -17.56
C LEU A 121 14.15 34.62 -16.25
N SER A 122 15.11 34.04 -15.51
CA SER A 122 15.63 34.64 -14.26
C SER A 122 16.31 35.99 -14.50
N LYS A 123 17.06 36.12 -15.59
CA LYS A 123 17.70 37.37 -15.98
C LYS A 123 16.68 38.44 -16.39
N ILE A 124 15.65 38.07 -17.17
CA ILE A 124 14.57 38.99 -17.57
C ILE A 124 13.79 39.43 -16.31
N ALA A 125 13.42 38.48 -15.43
CA ALA A 125 12.72 38.76 -14.19
C ALA A 125 13.49 39.76 -13.28
N CYS A 126 14.81 39.59 -13.18
CA CYS A 126 15.69 40.50 -12.43
C CYS A 126 15.63 41.92 -13.00
N GLN A 127 15.64 42.11 -14.33
CA GLN A 127 15.48 43.42 -14.99
C GLN A 127 14.12 44.05 -14.71
N HIS A 128 13.08 43.27 -14.46
CA HIS A 128 11.74 43.73 -14.08
C HIS A 128 11.54 43.85 -12.56
N GLY A 129 12.62 43.74 -11.77
CA GLY A 129 12.60 43.98 -10.32
C GLY A 129 12.07 42.84 -9.48
N PHE A 130 12.11 41.61 -10.00
CA PHE A 130 11.74 40.42 -9.27
C PHE A 130 12.90 39.87 -8.44
N GLU A 131 12.58 39.29 -7.30
CA GLU A 131 13.42 38.35 -6.59
C GLU A 131 13.10 36.93 -7.11
N THR A 132 14.05 36.28 -7.78
CA THR A 132 13.83 35.03 -8.47
C THR A 132 14.45 33.85 -7.71
N TYR A 133 13.70 32.76 -7.62
CA TYR A 133 14.11 31.51 -7.00
C TYR A 133 14.07 30.39 -8.02
N MET A 134 15.23 29.87 -8.40
CA MET A 134 15.38 28.70 -9.26
C MET A 134 15.21 27.45 -8.43
N VAL A 135 14.14 26.69 -8.68
CA VAL A 135 13.76 25.53 -7.87
C VAL A 135 14.36 24.28 -8.48
N THR A 136 15.58 23.94 -8.07
CA THR A 136 16.35 22.82 -8.56
C THR A 136 17.31 22.27 -7.50
N GLY A 137 17.77 21.04 -7.68
CA GLY A 137 18.85 20.44 -6.91
C GLY A 137 20.19 20.48 -7.65
N ASP A 138 20.21 20.97 -8.87
CA ASP A 138 21.39 20.97 -9.74
C ASP A 138 22.43 21.99 -9.27
N LYS A 139 23.69 21.56 -9.27
CA LYS A 139 24.84 22.36 -8.86
C LYS A 139 25.21 23.43 -9.90
N ASP A 140 24.87 23.21 -11.16
CA ASP A 140 25.31 24.05 -12.30
C ASP A 140 24.60 25.42 -12.28
N PHE A 141 23.40 25.48 -11.67
CA PHE A 141 22.71 26.75 -11.43
C PHE A 141 23.43 27.71 -10.49
N GLY A 142 24.48 27.23 -9.79
CA GLY A 142 25.33 28.12 -8.99
C GLY A 142 25.88 29.31 -9.78
N GLN A 143 26.15 29.16 -11.07
CA GLN A 143 26.64 30.20 -11.96
C GLN A 143 25.67 31.37 -12.21
N LEU A 144 24.36 31.15 -11.99
CA LEU A 144 23.30 32.13 -12.21
C LEU A 144 22.95 32.93 -10.97
N VAL A 145 23.51 32.58 -9.81
CA VAL A 145 23.18 33.21 -8.55
C VAL A 145 23.77 34.62 -8.46
N ASN A 146 22.95 35.57 -8.07
CA ASN A 146 23.30 36.98 -7.88
C ASN A 146 22.37 37.62 -6.83
N ASP A 147 22.42 38.96 -6.67
CA ASP A 147 21.63 39.65 -5.66
C ASP A 147 20.11 39.48 -5.80
N CYS A 148 19.59 39.30 -7.04
CA CYS A 148 18.16 39.11 -7.32
C CYS A 148 17.80 37.66 -7.66
N THR A 149 18.75 36.76 -7.89
CA THR A 149 18.51 35.35 -8.30
C THR A 149 19.15 34.41 -7.31
N LYS A 150 18.38 33.48 -6.75
CA LYS A 150 18.79 32.48 -5.74
C LYS A 150 18.38 31.07 -6.16
N ILE A 151 19.05 30.06 -5.64
CA ILE A 151 18.62 28.67 -5.76
C ILE A 151 17.75 28.29 -4.55
N TYR A 152 16.62 27.64 -4.80
CA TYR A 152 15.83 26.97 -3.78
C TYR A 152 15.91 25.45 -3.97
N ASN A 153 16.51 24.74 -3.03
CA ASN A 153 16.57 23.28 -3.01
C ASN A 153 15.40 22.69 -2.21
N PRO A 154 14.33 22.19 -2.85
CA PRO A 154 13.15 21.68 -2.15
C PRO A 154 13.43 20.42 -1.32
N GLY A 155 14.55 19.75 -1.58
CA GLY A 155 14.92 18.54 -0.86
C GLY A 155 15.55 18.76 0.50
N LYS A 156 16.22 19.88 0.63
CA LYS A 156 16.85 20.29 1.89
C LYS A 156 16.09 21.45 2.55
N ASN A 157 15.14 22.02 1.83
CA ASN A 157 14.46 23.25 2.19
C ASN A 157 15.45 24.39 2.44
N GLU A 158 16.38 24.57 1.50
CA GLU A 158 17.54 25.44 1.63
C GLU A 158 17.54 26.47 0.50
N ILE A 159 17.73 27.73 0.84
CA ILE A 159 17.94 28.82 -0.13
C ILE A 159 19.44 29.12 -0.18
N MET A 160 20.00 29.14 -1.37
CA MET A 160 21.41 29.48 -1.61
C MET A 160 21.49 30.78 -2.40
N GLY A 161 21.99 31.82 -1.78
CA GLY A 161 22.39 33.08 -2.41
C GLY A 161 23.88 33.14 -2.69
N VAL A 162 24.39 34.34 -2.99
CA VAL A 162 25.81 34.57 -3.35
C VAL A 162 26.76 34.01 -2.29
N LYS A 163 26.48 34.28 -1.02
CA LYS A 163 27.34 33.83 0.08
C LYS A 163 27.42 32.32 0.18
N GLU A 164 26.25 31.63 0.15
CA GLU A 164 26.19 30.18 0.30
C GLU A 164 26.86 29.45 -0.87
N VAL A 165 26.71 30.00 -2.10
CA VAL A 165 27.36 29.43 -3.29
C VAL A 165 28.87 29.62 -3.23
N THR A 166 29.34 30.82 -2.91
CA THR A 166 30.80 31.11 -2.82
C THR A 166 31.47 30.31 -1.71
N GLU A 167 30.85 30.20 -0.52
CA GLU A 167 31.36 29.38 0.57
C GLU A 167 31.41 27.88 0.22
N LYS A 168 30.35 27.37 -0.43
CA LYS A 168 30.24 25.96 -0.81
C LYS A 168 31.30 25.50 -1.79
N TYR A 169 31.68 26.34 -2.75
CA TYR A 169 32.61 26.00 -3.81
C TYR A 169 34.00 26.63 -3.63
N GLY A 170 34.23 27.36 -2.56
CA GLY A 170 35.48 28.04 -2.28
C GLY A 170 35.83 29.14 -3.28
N LEU A 171 34.81 29.84 -3.82
CA LEU A 171 34.94 30.84 -4.88
C LEU A 171 34.74 32.27 -4.32
N THR A 172 35.11 33.27 -5.11
CA THR A 172 34.89 34.68 -4.77
C THR A 172 33.66 35.28 -5.42
N ASP A 173 33.20 34.68 -6.53
CA ASP A 173 32.03 35.10 -7.29
C ASP A 173 31.29 33.85 -7.80
N PRO A 174 29.93 33.76 -7.72
CA PRO A 174 29.13 32.65 -8.25
C PRO A 174 29.38 32.34 -9.72
N ILE A 175 29.68 33.30 -10.56
CA ILE A 175 29.97 33.11 -11.98
C ILE A 175 31.14 32.17 -12.22
N GLN A 176 32.08 32.11 -11.29
CA GLN A 176 33.28 31.23 -11.35
C GLN A 176 32.91 29.73 -11.27
N VAL A 177 31.64 29.37 -10.98
CA VAL A 177 31.16 27.99 -11.08
C VAL A 177 31.31 27.47 -12.53
N ILE A 178 31.17 28.32 -13.54
CA ILE A 178 31.40 27.97 -14.95
C ILE A 178 32.86 27.51 -15.14
N ASP A 179 33.83 28.28 -14.59
CA ASP A 179 35.24 27.98 -14.70
C ASP A 179 35.62 26.69 -13.92
N LEU A 180 35.00 26.51 -12.77
CA LEU A 180 35.19 25.30 -11.97
C LEU A 180 34.73 24.05 -12.74
N LEU A 181 33.53 24.08 -13.35
CA LEU A 181 32.97 23.00 -14.15
C LEU A 181 33.81 22.78 -15.44
N GLY A 182 34.24 23.86 -16.10
CA GLY A 182 35.11 23.80 -17.29
C GLY A 182 36.43 23.09 -17.04
N LEU A 183 37.03 23.26 -15.82
CA LEU A 183 38.26 22.60 -15.42
C LEU A 183 38.06 21.16 -14.95
N MET A 184 37.10 20.89 -14.07
CA MET A 184 36.90 19.55 -13.50
C MET A 184 36.08 18.62 -14.41
N GLY A 185 35.34 19.18 -15.38
CA GLY A 185 34.36 18.45 -16.17
C GLY A 185 33.10 18.10 -15.40
N ASP A 186 32.16 17.50 -16.07
CA ASP A 186 30.98 16.89 -15.50
C ASP A 186 30.70 15.50 -16.06
N SER A 187 30.82 14.48 -15.19
CA SER A 187 30.54 13.09 -15.59
C SER A 187 29.07 12.81 -15.84
N ALA A 188 28.14 13.59 -15.26
CA ALA A 188 26.70 13.42 -15.49
C ALA A 188 26.31 13.87 -16.89
N ASP A 189 26.94 14.93 -17.40
CA ASP A 189 26.68 15.50 -18.72
C ASP A 189 27.74 15.10 -19.76
N ASN A 190 28.66 14.24 -19.34
CA ASN A 190 29.79 13.82 -20.17
C ASN A 190 30.67 14.98 -20.68
N ILE A 191 30.84 16.03 -19.86
CA ILE A 191 31.73 17.15 -20.13
C ILE A 191 33.15 16.75 -19.72
N PRO A 192 34.15 16.77 -20.64
CA PRO A 192 35.43 16.12 -20.38
C PRO A 192 36.33 16.81 -19.35
N GLY A 193 36.26 18.13 -19.20
CA GLY A 193 37.17 18.90 -18.32
C GLY A 193 38.65 18.76 -18.71
N CYS A 194 39.52 19.07 -17.74
CA CYS A 194 40.97 18.85 -17.88
C CYS A 194 41.36 17.49 -17.27
N PRO A 195 41.88 16.51 -18.03
CA PRO A 195 42.22 15.20 -17.54
C PRO A 195 43.15 15.22 -16.29
N GLY A 196 42.67 14.64 -15.17
CA GLY A 196 43.40 14.57 -13.91
C GLY A 196 43.39 15.87 -13.08
N VAL A 197 42.49 16.79 -13.40
CA VAL A 197 42.10 17.93 -12.55
C VAL A 197 40.76 17.63 -11.91
N GLY A 198 40.75 17.32 -10.62
CA GLY A 198 39.56 17.11 -9.84
C GLY A 198 39.09 18.36 -9.10
N PRO A 199 37.94 18.31 -8.37
CA PRO A 199 37.33 19.49 -7.74
C PRO A 199 38.25 20.34 -6.90
N LYS A 200 39.06 19.74 -6.01
CA LYS A 200 40.00 20.49 -5.15
C LYS A 200 41.13 21.17 -5.91
N THR A 201 41.56 20.61 -7.06
CA THR A 201 42.58 21.20 -7.91
C THR A 201 42.00 22.35 -8.71
N ALA A 202 40.81 22.15 -9.27
CA ALA A 202 40.09 23.19 -10.00
C ALA A 202 39.79 24.39 -9.09
N GLU A 203 39.30 24.17 -7.88
CA GLU A 203 39.05 25.20 -6.86
C GLU A 203 40.31 26.06 -6.62
N LYS A 204 41.45 25.42 -6.37
CA LYS A 204 42.72 26.13 -6.15
C LYS A 204 43.17 26.96 -7.35
N LEU A 205 43.00 26.42 -8.54
CA LEU A 205 43.32 27.12 -9.79
C LEU A 205 42.44 28.35 -9.98
N ILE A 206 41.13 28.23 -9.74
CA ILE A 206 40.23 29.37 -9.85
C ILE A 206 40.46 30.40 -8.75
N GLN A 207 40.79 29.99 -7.53
CA GLN A 207 41.18 30.90 -6.45
C GLN A 207 42.48 31.70 -6.81
N GLN A 208 43.41 31.05 -7.49
CA GLN A 208 44.70 31.70 -7.86
C GLN A 208 44.55 32.61 -9.11
N PHE A 209 43.86 32.14 -10.13
CA PHE A 209 43.82 32.80 -11.42
C PHE A 209 42.47 33.54 -11.72
N GLY A 210 41.43 33.28 -10.96
CA GLY A 210 40.13 33.92 -11.10
C GLY A 210 39.24 33.36 -12.24
N SER A 211 39.83 33.01 -13.40
CA SER A 211 39.12 32.42 -14.53
C SER A 211 40.00 31.48 -15.36
N ILE A 212 39.40 30.65 -16.23
CA ILE A 212 40.09 29.77 -17.18
C ILE A 212 40.91 30.60 -18.16
N GLU A 213 40.43 31.74 -18.67
CA GLU A 213 41.14 32.60 -19.60
C GLU A 213 42.44 33.12 -19.01
N ASN A 214 42.37 33.58 -17.75
CA ASN A 214 43.56 34.05 -17.05
C ASN A 214 44.53 32.91 -16.73
N LEU A 215 44.01 31.74 -16.31
CA LEU A 215 44.84 30.54 -16.11
C LEU A 215 45.59 30.14 -17.37
N LEU A 216 44.88 30.09 -18.55
CA LEU A 216 45.48 29.71 -19.81
C LEU A 216 46.50 30.76 -20.35
N SER A 217 46.38 32.02 -19.91
CA SER A 217 47.29 33.09 -20.26
C SER A 217 48.57 33.11 -19.38
N HIS A 218 48.53 32.45 -18.20
CA HIS A 218 49.61 32.46 -17.20
C HIS A 218 50.01 31.02 -16.81
N THR A 219 50.08 30.12 -17.80
CA THR A 219 50.50 28.72 -17.57
C THR A 219 51.94 28.59 -17.12
N ASP A 220 52.76 29.61 -17.37
CA ASP A 220 54.14 29.70 -16.88
C ASP A 220 54.25 29.74 -15.34
N GLU A 221 53.24 30.17 -14.64
CA GLU A 221 53.17 30.12 -13.17
C GLU A 221 52.87 28.70 -12.64
N LEU A 222 52.42 27.80 -13.46
CA LEU A 222 52.18 26.41 -13.10
C LEU A 222 53.51 25.60 -13.12
N LYS A 223 53.60 24.58 -12.25
CA LYS A 223 54.78 23.73 -12.14
C LYS A 223 54.51 22.26 -12.47
N GLY A 224 55.50 21.58 -13.03
CA GLY A 224 55.53 20.14 -13.20
C GLY A 224 54.39 19.60 -14.10
N ALA A 225 53.83 18.45 -13.70
CA ALA A 225 52.82 17.75 -14.51
C ALA A 225 51.50 18.53 -14.68
N LEU A 226 51.19 19.47 -13.78
CA LEU A 226 49.97 20.27 -13.88
C LEU A 226 50.04 21.26 -15.04
N LYS A 227 51.20 21.91 -15.25
CA LYS A 227 51.45 22.80 -16.37
C LYS A 227 51.20 22.09 -17.69
N ALA A 228 51.87 20.95 -17.92
CA ALA A 228 51.71 20.17 -19.13
C ALA A 228 50.27 19.71 -19.38
N LYS A 229 49.53 19.35 -18.29
CA LYS A 229 48.11 18.97 -18.41
C LYS A 229 47.22 20.13 -18.90
N VAL A 230 47.38 21.32 -18.33
CA VAL A 230 46.59 22.49 -18.67
C VAL A 230 46.93 22.95 -20.11
N GLU A 231 48.23 23.04 -20.46
CA GLU A 231 48.65 23.47 -21.80
C GLU A 231 48.21 22.50 -22.88
N ASN A 232 48.37 21.18 -22.69
CA ASN A 232 48.03 20.17 -23.70
C ASN A 232 46.50 19.99 -23.89
N ASN A 233 45.68 20.45 -22.94
CA ASN A 233 44.23 20.31 -23.00
C ASN A 233 43.50 21.67 -23.07
N ALA A 234 44.21 22.75 -23.48
CA ALA A 234 43.62 24.11 -23.45
C ALA A 234 42.30 24.22 -24.28
N GLU A 235 42.22 23.59 -25.45
CA GLU A 235 41.03 23.61 -26.32
C GLU A 235 39.90 22.81 -25.66
N GLN A 236 40.21 21.64 -25.07
CA GLN A 236 39.21 20.81 -24.35
C GLN A 236 38.65 21.53 -23.12
N ILE A 237 39.50 22.31 -22.41
CA ILE A 237 39.08 23.13 -21.24
C ILE A 237 38.11 24.24 -21.72
N ARG A 238 38.40 24.90 -22.84
CA ARG A 238 37.53 25.94 -23.43
C ARG A 238 36.20 25.35 -23.87
N LEU A 239 36.23 24.19 -24.58
CA LEU A 239 35.01 23.46 -24.96
C LEU A 239 34.18 23.09 -23.72
N SER A 240 34.83 22.56 -22.68
CA SER A 240 34.16 22.17 -21.43
C SER A 240 33.54 23.37 -20.73
N LYS A 241 34.19 24.51 -20.64
CA LYS A 241 33.63 25.76 -20.16
C LYS A 241 32.41 26.19 -20.97
N HIS A 242 32.50 26.14 -22.31
CA HIS A 242 31.39 26.49 -23.19
C HIS A 242 30.17 25.60 -22.99
N LEU A 243 30.38 24.28 -22.93
CA LEU A 243 29.30 23.31 -22.69
C LEU A 243 28.64 23.47 -21.29
N ALA A 244 29.43 23.79 -20.26
CA ALA A 244 28.95 24.01 -18.91
C ALA A 244 28.24 25.36 -18.72
N THR A 245 28.40 26.29 -19.66
CA THR A 245 27.78 27.62 -19.54
C THR A 245 26.28 27.57 -19.86
N ILE A 246 25.46 27.99 -18.92
CA ILE A 246 24.02 28.15 -19.12
C ILE A 246 23.77 29.45 -19.90
N LYS A 247 23.06 29.35 -21.04
CA LYS A 247 22.67 30.53 -21.81
C LYS A 247 21.59 31.36 -21.12
N THR A 248 21.77 32.68 -21.13
CA THR A 248 20.84 33.62 -20.47
C THR A 248 20.23 34.63 -21.47
N ASP A 249 20.26 34.29 -22.76
CA ASP A 249 19.80 35.08 -23.88
C ASP A 249 18.85 34.31 -24.82
N VAL A 250 18.22 33.24 -24.33
CA VAL A 250 17.17 32.51 -25.06
C VAL A 250 16.03 33.46 -25.38
N PRO A 251 15.55 33.51 -26.63
CA PRO A 251 14.45 34.40 -27.01
C PRO A 251 13.14 33.91 -26.40
N LEU A 252 12.72 34.58 -25.33
CA LEU A 252 11.50 34.31 -24.55
C LEU A 252 10.62 35.57 -24.54
N ASP A 253 9.31 35.36 -24.69
CA ASP A 253 8.33 36.39 -24.48
C ASP A 253 8.09 36.59 -23.00
N TRP A 254 8.19 37.86 -22.52
CA TRP A 254 7.92 38.17 -21.11
C TRP A 254 6.46 38.63 -20.95
N ASP A 255 5.70 37.86 -20.21
CA ASP A 255 4.33 38.22 -19.82
C ASP A 255 4.20 38.06 -18.28
N GLU A 256 4.28 39.16 -17.56
CA GLU A 256 4.19 39.19 -16.11
C GLU A 256 2.82 38.69 -15.61
N GLU A 257 1.73 38.99 -16.33
CA GLU A 257 0.38 38.60 -15.94
C GLU A 257 0.18 37.10 -16.03
N ALA A 258 0.77 36.47 -17.09
CA ALA A 258 0.72 35.02 -17.24
C ALA A 258 1.52 34.25 -16.15
N LEU A 259 2.53 34.91 -15.55
CA LEU A 259 3.34 34.33 -14.48
C LEU A 259 2.67 34.46 -13.11
N LYS A 260 1.67 35.31 -12.95
CA LYS A 260 0.98 35.54 -11.66
C LYS A 260 0.33 34.27 -11.16
N ARG A 261 0.45 34.05 -9.86
CA ARG A 261 -0.28 32.98 -9.20
C ARG A 261 -1.78 33.31 -9.15
N VAL A 262 -2.60 32.52 -9.78
CA VAL A 262 -4.05 32.63 -9.83
C VAL A 262 -4.74 31.43 -9.16
N PRO A 263 -6.04 31.52 -8.83
CA PRO A 263 -6.78 30.39 -8.25
C PRO A 263 -6.74 29.14 -9.14
N VAL A 264 -6.66 27.98 -8.51
CA VAL A 264 -6.60 26.66 -9.15
C VAL A 264 -7.95 26.31 -9.77
N ASP A 265 -7.97 25.75 -10.95
CA ASP A 265 -9.12 25.08 -11.54
C ASP A 265 -9.30 23.70 -10.89
N PHE A 266 -10.09 23.66 -9.82
CA PHE A 266 -10.33 22.42 -9.08
C PHE A 266 -11.11 21.38 -9.89
N VAL A 267 -11.93 21.78 -10.85
CA VAL A 267 -12.68 20.85 -11.70
C VAL A 267 -11.72 20.09 -12.62
N ALA A 268 -10.85 20.79 -13.34
CA ALA A 268 -9.83 20.20 -14.18
C ALA A 268 -8.85 19.34 -13.35
N LEU A 269 -8.43 19.82 -12.18
CA LEU A 269 -7.53 19.10 -11.29
C LEU A 269 -8.14 17.79 -10.77
N ARG A 270 -9.43 17.80 -10.41
CA ARG A 270 -10.19 16.65 -9.95
C ARG A 270 -10.26 15.56 -11.03
N GLN A 271 -10.47 15.92 -12.31
CA GLN A 271 -10.47 14.98 -13.43
C GLN A 271 -9.14 14.23 -13.54
N VAL A 272 -8.01 14.96 -13.48
CA VAL A 272 -6.69 14.33 -13.55
C VAL A 272 -6.42 13.45 -12.32
N PHE A 273 -6.79 13.92 -11.12
CA PHE A 273 -6.59 13.14 -9.89
C PHE A 273 -7.46 11.89 -9.83
N ASN A 274 -8.66 11.90 -10.38
CA ASN A 274 -9.51 10.73 -10.50
C ASN A 274 -8.90 9.68 -11.44
N GLN A 275 -8.37 10.09 -12.61
CA GLN A 275 -7.68 9.18 -13.53
C GLN A 275 -6.43 8.53 -12.88
N LEU A 276 -5.75 9.25 -11.99
CA LEU A 276 -4.57 8.77 -11.27
C LEU A 276 -4.92 8.17 -9.91
N GLU A 277 -6.19 8.13 -9.53
CA GLU A 277 -6.71 7.62 -8.25
C GLU A 277 -6.07 8.30 -7.01
N PHE A 278 -5.81 9.58 -7.09
CA PHE A 278 -5.16 10.38 -6.04
C PHE A 278 -6.10 10.80 -4.91
N ARG A 279 -6.79 9.85 -4.27
CA ARG A 279 -7.79 10.10 -3.21
C ARG A 279 -7.27 11.01 -2.09
N THR A 280 -6.07 10.74 -1.58
CA THR A 280 -5.46 11.53 -0.50
C THR A 280 -5.13 12.95 -0.94
N LEU A 281 -4.65 13.13 -2.18
CA LEU A 281 -4.35 14.45 -2.73
C LEU A 281 -5.63 15.21 -3.01
N THR A 282 -6.66 14.57 -3.55
CA THR A 282 -7.99 15.16 -3.75
C THR A 282 -8.54 15.75 -2.46
N LYS A 283 -8.59 14.95 -1.40
CA LYS A 283 -9.04 15.41 -0.07
C LYS A 283 -8.23 16.58 0.46
N ARG A 284 -6.91 16.53 0.32
CA ARG A 284 -6.00 17.54 0.90
C ARG A 284 -5.94 18.83 0.10
N ILE A 285 -6.08 18.78 -1.22
CA ILE A 285 -5.83 19.91 -2.12
C ILE A 285 -7.14 20.48 -2.64
N ILE A 286 -8.02 19.64 -3.14
CA ILE A 286 -9.25 20.07 -3.79
C ILE A 286 -10.33 20.34 -2.74
N ASP A 287 -10.71 19.34 -1.94
CA ASP A 287 -11.81 19.48 -0.99
C ASP A 287 -11.55 20.57 0.06
N GLN A 288 -10.29 20.72 0.55
CA GLN A 288 -9.89 21.81 1.44
C GLN A 288 -9.75 23.15 0.71
N GLY A 289 -9.36 23.14 -0.55
CA GLY A 289 -9.23 24.36 -1.37
C GLY A 289 -10.60 24.97 -1.71
N GLU A 290 -11.55 24.15 -2.16
CA GLU A 290 -12.92 24.57 -2.44
C GLU A 290 -13.64 25.11 -1.19
N ALA A 291 -13.42 24.49 -0.02
CA ALA A 291 -13.97 24.98 1.25
C ALA A 291 -13.45 26.37 1.65
N ASN A 292 -12.19 26.70 1.32
CA ASN A 292 -11.60 27.99 1.62
C ASN A 292 -12.08 29.09 0.64
N VAL A 293 -12.37 28.76 -0.61
CA VAL A 293 -12.90 29.73 -1.61
C VAL A 293 -14.35 30.10 -1.28
N GLY A 294 -15.13 29.22 -0.68
CA GLY A 294 -16.51 29.47 -0.24
C GLY A 294 -16.63 30.43 0.98
N LEU A 295 -15.54 30.74 1.68
CA LEU A 295 -15.51 31.65 2.85
C LEU A 295 -15.11 33.09 2.51
N GLU A 296 -14.56 33.34 1.32
CA GLU A 296 -14.23 34.68 0.84
C GLU A 296 -15.12 35.09 -0.34
N GLY A 297 -16.23 35.68 -0.02
CA GLY A 297 -17.06 36.66 -0.79
C GLY A 297 -17.25 36.48 -2.31
N THR A 298 -18.52 36.23 -2.68
CA THR A 298 -19.21 36.67 -3.93
C THR A 298 -18.31 37.07 -5.12
N VAL A 299 -18.11 36.13 -6.05
CA VAL A 299 -17.57 36.46 -7.39
C VAL A 299 -18.72 36.92 -8.27
N GLN A 300 -18.67 38.20 -8.74
CA GLN A 300 -19.51 38.70 -9.82
C GLN A 300 -19.15 37.98 -11.13
N PRO A 301 -20.14 37.67 -11.98
CA PRO A 301 -19.84 37.09 -13.29
C PRO A 301 -19.17 38.12 -14.19
N LEU A 302 -18.06 37.72 -14.82
CA LEU A 302 -17.38 38.51 -15.85
C LEU A 302 -18.21 38.49 -17.15
N PRO A 303 -18.25 39.61 -17.90
CA PRO A 303 -19.06 39.74 -19.11
C PRO A 303 -18.44 38.90 -20.26
N GLU A 304 -19.33 38.32 -21.03
CA GLU A 304 -19.03 37.64 -22.29
C GLU A 304 -18.33 38.58 -23.28
N SER A 305 -17.07 38.35 -23.61
CA SER A 305 -16.42 39.01 -24.72
C SER A 305 -16.33 38.11 -25.94
N GLY A 306 -16.82 38.64 -27.05
CA GLY A 306 -17.13 38.01 -28.30
C GLY A 306 -15.98 37.20 -28.95
N VAL A 307 -16.41 36.13 -29.56
CA VAL A 307 -15.67 35.26 -30.43
C VAL A 307 -15.19 36.01 -31.68
N GLN A 308 -13.88 36.01 -31.93
CA GLN A 308 -13.32 36.28 -33.25
C GLN A 308 -12.60 35.03 -33.74
N GLY A 309 -13.10 34.49 -34.85
CA GLY A 309 -12.79 33.19 -35.38
C GLY A 309 -11.34 33.04 -35.85
N SER A 310 -10.75 31.93 -35.54
CA SER A 310 -9.55 31.42 -36.20
C SER A 310 -9.93 30.44 -37.32
N LEU A 311 -9.42 30.75 -38.50
CA LEU A 311 -9.61 30.02 -39.76
C LEU A 311 -8.50 29.01 -39.91
N PHE A 312 -8.61 27.81 -39.29
CA PHE A 312 -8.01 26.56 -39.76
C PHE A 312 -8.71 25.42 -39.00
N GLY A 313 -9.54 24.70 -39.75
CA GLY A 313 -10.22 23.51 -39.25
C GLY A 313 -9.23 22.36 -39.14
N ASP A 314 -9.24 21.78 -37.92
CA ASP A 314 -9.07 20.34 -37.76
C ASP A 314 -9.95 19.95 -36.59
N ALA A 315 -10.88 19.03 -36.86
CA ALA A 315 -11.84 18.55 -35.91
C ALA A 315 -11.09 17.77 -34.80
N ALA A 316 -10.95 18.40 -33.63
CA ALA A 316 -10.61 17.69 -32.43
C ALA A 316 -11.75 16.72 -32.09
N PRO A 317 -11.46 15.43 -31.79
CA PRO A 317 -12.48 14.55 -31.31
C PRO A 317 -13.02 15.10 -29.98
N THR A 318 -14.30 15.37 -29.94
CA THR A 318 -15.07 15.66 -28.72
C THR A 318 -14.79 14.54 -27.72
N ALA A 319 -14.02 14.85 -26.66
CA ALA A 319 -13.92 13.96 -25.52
C ALA A 319 -15.33 13.77 -24.95
N PRO A 320 -15.75 12.53 -24.67
CA PRO A 320 -17.04 12.29 -24.06
C PRO A 320 -17.04 13.01 -22.69
N GLN A 321 -18.00 13.88 -22.48
CA GLN A 321 -18.35 14.38 -21.16
C GLN A 321 -18.90 13.17 -20.38
N THR A 322 -18.09 12.49 -19.62
CA THR A 322 -18.56 11.52 -18.62
C THR A 322 -19.12 12.31 -17.46
N THR A 323 -20.39 12.64 -17.55
CA THR A 323 -21.18 13.03 -16.39
C THR A 323 -21.50 11.75 -15.64
N ALA A 324 -20.75 11.46 -14.56
CA ALA A 324 -21.11 10.36 -13.66
C ALA A 324 -22.58 10.53 -13.25
N LYS A 325 -23.33 9.45 -13.25
CA LYS A 325 -24.73 9.44 -12.81
C LYS A 325 -24.77 9.74 -11.30
N THR A 326 -25.81 10.39 -10.86
CA THR A 326 -26.07 10.69 -9.44
C THR A 326 -27.53 10.44 -9.14
N ILE A 327 -27.95 10.49 -7.89
CA ILE A 327 -29.35 10.39 -7.50
C ILE A 327 -30.25 11.38 -8.29
N LYS A 328 -29.71 12.55 -8.66
CA LYS A 328 -30.42 13.58 -9.44
C LYS A 328 -30.63 13.19 -10.92
N SER A 329 -30.00 12.13 -11.39
CA SER A 329 -30.14 11.61 -12.75
C SER A 329 -31.43 10.78 -12.92
N TYR A 330 -32.11 10.50 -11.81
CA TYR A 330 -33.28 9.62 -11.78
C TYR A 330 -34.46 10.24 -11.03
N ASP A 331 -35.66 9.82 -11.35
CA ASP A 331 -36.87 10.14 -10.58
C ASP A 331 -37.06 9.06 -9.51
N CYS A 332 -36.65 9.40 -8.27
CA CYS A 332 -36.64 8.44 -7.17
C CYS A 332 -37.85 8.64 -6.24
N ASP A 333 -38.53 7.54 -5.96
CA ASP A 333 -39.62 7.46 -4.97
C ASP A 333 -39.10 6.81 -3.68
N PHE A 334 -38.41 7.66 -2.85
CA PHE A 334 -37.86 7.26 -1.57
C PHE A 334 -38.66 7.86 -0.42
N ARG A 335 -39.15 7.01 0.47
CA ARG A 335 -40.03 7.44 1.58
C ARG A 335 -39.49 7.01 2.94
N LEU A 336 -39.76 7.83 3.94
CA LEU A 336 -39.53 7.50 5.34
C LEU A 336 -40.75 6.76 5.90
N ILE A 337 -40.49 5.65 6.59
CA ILE A 337 -41.51 4.93 7.39
C ILE A 337 -40.99 4.92 8.83
N ALA A 338 -41.73 5.52 9.76
CA ALA A 338 -41.43 5.58 11.16
C ALA A 338 -42.46 4.87 12.06
N ASP A 339 -43.57 4.43 11.43
CA ASP A 339 -44.63 3.68 12.12
C ASP A 339 -44.43 2.19 11.92
N PHE A 340 -44.66 1.40 12.98
CA PHE A 340 -44.43 -0.03 12.98
C PHE A 340 -45.42 -0.78 12.07
N ASP A 341 -46.71 -0.42 12.11
CA ASP A 341 -47.74 -1.10 11.34
C ASP A 341 -47.57 -0.82 9.84
N GLU A 342 -47.17 0.43 9.49
CA GLU A 342 -46.82 0.78 8.13
C GLU A 342 -45.58 0.02 7.66
N ALA A 343 -44.55 -0.09 8.50
CA ALA A 343 -43.36 -0.86 8.18
C ALA A 343 -43.63 -2.34 7.99
N ALA A 344 -44.45 -2.96 8.86
CA ALA A 344 -44.85 -4.35 8.74
C ALA A 344 -45.67 -4.60 7.45
N ALA A 345 -46.62 -3.70 7.10
CA ALA A 345 -47.37 -3.77 5.87
C ALA A 345 -46.49 -3.61 4.62
N TYR A 346 -45.53 -2.68 4.68
CA TYR A 346 -44.55 -2.49 3.61
C TYR A 346 -43.70 -3.74 3.40
N VAL A 347 -43.14 -4.32 4.46
CA VAL A 347 -42.34 -5.54 4.40
C VAL A 347 -43.17 -6.71 3.87
N GLN A 348 -44.40 -6.88 4.37
CA GLN A 348 -45.32 -7.93 3.89
C GLN A 348 -45.56 -7.85 2.38
N SER A 349 -45.61 -6.65 1.82
CA SER A 349 -45.78 -6.45 0.38
C SER A 349 -44.53 -6.78 -0.47
N GLN A 350 -43.41 -7.08 0.16
CA GLN A 350 -42.18 -7.49 -0.53
C GLN A 350 -41.95 -9.00 -0.56
N LEU A 351 -42.74 -9.78 0.18
CA LEU A 351 -42.52 -11.23 0.32
C LEU A 351 -42.81 -12.04 -0.95
N ASP A 352 -43.44 -11.46 -1.96
CA ASP A 352 -43.67 -12.06 -3.28
C ASP A 352 -42.61 -11.71 -4.33
N LYS A 353 -41.62 -10.89 -3.95
CA LYS A 353 -40.51 -10.50 -4.84
C LYS A 353 -39.49 -11.61 -4.93
N GLU A 354 -38.82 -11.73 -6.08
CA GLU A 354 -37.68 -12.64 -6.26
C GLU A 354 -36.49 -12.21 -5.42
N ARG A 355 -36.19 -10.88 -5.40
CA ARG A 355 -35.13 -10.30 -4.66
C ARG A 355 -35.44 -8.88 -4.16
N VAL A 356 -34.83 -8.49 -3.05
CA VAL A 356 -34.87 -7.12 -2.55
C VAL A 356 -33.48 -6.72 -2.06
N ALA A 357 -33.13 -5.45 -2.22
CA ALA A 357 -31.93 -4.93 -1.61
C ALA A 357 -32.23 -4.34 -0.23
N VAL A 358 -31.39 -4.64 0.73
CA VAL A 358 -31.47 -4.09 2.08
C VAL A 358 -30.13 -3.48 2.47
N HIS A 359 -30.17 -2.23 2.94
CA HIS A 359 -29.04 -1.58 3.58
C HIS A 359 -29.35 -1.26 5.04
N ILE A 360 -28.63 -1.89 5.98
CA ILE A 360 -28.78 -1.62 7.41
C ILE A 360 -27.94 -0.42 7.78
N VAL A 361 -28.58 0.67 8.17
CA VAL A 361 -27.89 1.83 8.73
C VAL A 361 -27.60 1.56 10.21
N SER A 362 -26.31 1.52 10.58
CA SER A 362 -25.89 1.15 11.95
C SER A 362 -24.72 2.00 12.44
N VAL A 363 -24.49 1.98 13.76
CA VAL A 363 -23.37 2.63 14.46
C VAL A 363 -22.62 1.61 15.30
N GLY A 364 -21.30 1.66 15.26
CA GLY A 364 -20.38 0.76 15.96
C GLY A 364 -19.60 -0.10 14.97
N ASP A 365 -18.31 -0.26 15.24
CA ASP A 365 -17.41 -1.01 14.35
C ASP A 365 -17.60 -2.54 14.48
N GLU A 366 -17.97 -3.01 15.68
CA GLU A 366 -18.19 -4.41 15.99
C GLU A 366 -19.65 -4.80 15.78
N ALA A 367 -19.93 -5.77 14.93
CA ALA A 367 -21.29 -6.21 14.60
C ALA A 367 -22.08 -6.68 15.84
N MET A 368 -21.42 -7.40 16.77
CA MET A 368 -22.01 -7.89 18.04
C MET A 368 -22.51 -6.76 18.96
N ASN A 369 -21.97 -5.56 18.84
CA ASN A 369 -22.26 -4.40 19.69
C ASN A 369 -22.87 -3.23 18.88
N ALA A 370 -23.14 -3.42 17.59
CA ALA A 370 -23.65 -2.36 16.73
C ALA A 370 -25.10 -2.00 17.06
N ASN A 371 -25.40 -0.70 17.01
CA ASN A 371 -26.78 -0.21 17.15
C ASN A 371 -27.34 0.06 15.75
N ILE A 372 -28.46 -0.58 15.42
CA ILE A 372 -29.20 -0.37 14.19
C ILE A 372 -29.99 0.93 14.31
N LEU A 373 -29.89 1.80 13.29
CA LEU A 373 -30.62 3.07 13.19
C LEU A 373 -31.81 2.96 12.24
N GLY A 374 -31.84 1.96 11.36
CA GLY A 374 -32.93 1.68 10.46
C GLY A 374 -32.53 0.77 9.29
N PHE A 375 -33.52 0.43 8.48
CA PHE A 375 -33.43 -0.46 7.32
C PHE A 375 -33.89 0.27 6.07
N ALA A 376 -33.01 0.44 5.09
CA ALA A 376 -33.42 0.89 3.77
C ALA A 376 -33.68 -0.33 2.89
N ILE A 377 -34.90 -0.44 2.34
CA ILE A 377 -35.36 -1.56 1.53
C ILE A 377 -35.75 -1.05 0.15
N CYS A 378 -35.07 -1.55 -0.89
CA CYS A 378 -35.38 -1.25 -2.31
C CYS A 378 -35.76 -2.54 -3.03
N PRO A 379 -37.06 -2.71 -3.36
CA PRO A 379 -37.55 -3.86 -4.12
C PRO A 379 -37.52 -3.67 -5.66
N GLU A 380 -37.45 -2.42 -6.11
CA GLU A 380 -37.43 -2.03 -7.52
C GLU A 380 -36.47 -0.83 -7.72
N PRO A 381 -35.90 -0.70 -8.93
CA PRO A 381 -35.00 0.44 -9.21
C PRO A 381 -35.67 1.79 -8.90
N HIS A 382 -34.94 2.63 -8.17
CA HIS A 382 -35.33 3.99 -7.78
C HIS A 382 -36.60 4.08 -6.90
N LYS A 383 -37.06 2.96 -6.30
CA LYS A 383 -38.17 2.93 -5.36
C LYS A 383 -37.78 2.22 -4.08
N GLY A 384 -37.93 2.88 -2.94
CA GLY A 384 -37.54 2.30 -1.68
C GLY A 384 -38.11 3.02 -0.46
N ALA A 385 -37.95 2.39 0.69
CA ALA A 385 -38.33 2.99 1.95
C ALA A 385 -37.23 2.83 2.99
N TYR A 386 -37.01 3.87 3.79
CA TYR A 386 -36.18 3.82 4.99
C TYR A 386 -37.07 3.65 6.22
N LEU A 387 -36.98 2.48 6.84
CA LEU A 387 -37.67 2.15 8.07
C LEU A 387 -36.80 2.62 9.24
N ALA A 388 -37.08 3.78 9.79
CA ALA A 388 -36.29 4.34 10.87
C ALA A 388 -36.59 3.64 12.19
N MET A 389 -35.55 3.31 12.98
CA MET A 389 -35.74 2.70 14.29
C MET A 389 -36.53 3.60 15.21
N ASP A 390 -37.50 3.05 15.86
CA ASP A 390 -38.16 3.64 17.03
C ASP A 390 -37.26 3.53 18.27
N GLY A 391 -37.50 4.35 19.27
CA GLY A 391 -36.72 4.33 20.51
C GLY A 391 -36.88 3.03 21.33
N PHE A 392 -37.76 2.13 20.94
CA PHE A 392 -38.11 0.88 21.63
C PHE A 392 -37.52 -0.36 20.94
N GLY A 393 -37.01 -0.25 19.72
CA GLY A 393 -36.42 -1.36 18.98
C GLY A 393 -37.45 -2.29 18.29
N MET A 394 -38.73 -2.00 18.36
CA MET A 394 -39.80 -2.79 17.75
C MET A 394 -39.70 -2.87 16.21
N MET A 395 -39.13 -1.87 15.57
CA MET A 395 -38.95 -1.83 14.10
C MET A 395 -38.17 -3.05 13.56
N THR A 396 -37.32 -3.66 14.36
CA THR A 396 -36.60 -4.88 13.96
C THR A 396 -37.55 -6.08 13.78
N ASP A 397 -38.63 -6.15 14.57
CA ASP A 397 -39.63 -7.22 14.41
C ASP A 397 -40.41 -7.08 13.11
N SER A 398 -40.59 -5.86 12.59
CA SER A 398 -41.29 -5.65 11.30
C SER A 398 -40.52 -6.23 10.11
N VAL A 399 -39.18 -6.26 10.14
CA VAL A 399 -38.34 -6.80 9.06
C VAL A 399 -38.07 -8.31 9.18
N LYS A 400 -38.37 -8.92 10.33
CA LYS A 400 -38.13 -10.33 10.59
C LYS A 400 -38.75 -11.26 9.52
N PRO A 401 -40.02 -11.08 9.07
CA PRO A 401 -40.59 -11.92 8.02
C PRO A 401 -39.79 -11.92 6.72
N LEU A 402 -39.18 -10.81 6.37
CA LEU A 402 -38.36 -10.70 5.15
C LEU A 402 -37.08 -11.56 5.23
N TYR A 403 -36.35 -11.49 6.35
CA TYR A 403 -35.12 -12.25 6.57
C TYR A 403 -35.36 -13.75 6.84
N GLU A 404 -36.60 -14.14 7.16
CA GLU A 404 -37.01 -15.54 7.37
C GLU A 404 -37.84 -16.10 6.17
N SER A 405 -37.86 -15.37 5.02
CA SER A 405 -38.58 -15.74 3.81
C SER A 405 -37.68 -16.44 2.78
N ASP A 406 -38.27 -16.76 1.62
CA ASP A 406 -37.55 -17.28 0.43
C ASP A 406 -37.08 -16.15 -0.51
N VAL A 407 -37.26 -14.87 -0.14
CA VAL A 407 -36.84 -13.71 -0.96
C VAL A 407 -35.31 -13.58 -0.87
N THR A 408 -34.67 -13.41 -2.01
CA THR A 408 -33.19 -13.19 -2.00
C THR A 408 -32.87 -11.79 -1.48
N ILE A 409 -32.12 -11.72 -0.37
CA ILE A 409 -31.66 -10.46 0.23
C ILE A 409 -30.32 -10.06 -0.40
N CYS A 410 -30.28 -8.95 -1.12
CA CYS A 410 -29.05 -8.35 -1.60
C CYS A 410 -28.53 -7.34 -0.57
N SER A 411 -27.29 -7.47 -0.12
CA SER A 411 -26.62 -6.54 0.78
C SER A 411 -25.13 -6.38 0.42
N ASN A 412 -24.48 -5.37 0.99
CA ASN A 412 -23.05 -5.13 0.76
C ASN A 412 -22.14 -5.75 1.86
N ASP A 413 -22.71 -6.22 2.96
CA ASP A 413 -22.02 -6.97 4.03
C ASP A 413 -23.01 -7.87 4.77
N VAL A 414 -23.40 -8.93 4.08
CA VAL A 414 -24.41 -9.90 4.59
C VAL A 414 -23.95 -10.55 5.89
N LYS A 415 -22.67 -10.82 6.06
CA LYS A 415 -22.11 -11.39 7.29
C LYS A 415 -22.36 -10.48 8.49
N ARG A 416 -22.07 -9.19 8.35
CA ARG A 416 -22.34 -8.19 9.39
C ARG A 416 -23.82 -8.09 9.71
N ASP A 417 -24.65 -8.10 8.67
CA ASP A 417 -26.12 -8.07 8.82
C ASP A 417 -26.62 -9.29 9.61
N MET A 418 -26.14 -10.50 9.29
CA MET A 418 -26.47 -11.73 10.01
C MET A 418 -26.14 -11.63 11.51
N VAL A 419 -24.93 -11.12 11.84
CA VAL A 419 -24.49 -10.97 13.23
C VAL A 419 -25.34 -9.94 13.97
N MET A 420 -25.58 -8.77 13.37
CA MET A 420 -26.40 -7.71 13.99
C MET A 420 -27.85 -8.15 14.22
N LEU A 421 -28.44 -8.86 13.26
CA LEU A 421 -29.82 -9.33 13.32
C LEU A 421 -30.01 -10.46 14.32
N HIS A 422 -29.06 -11.40 14.40
CA HIS A 422 -29.06 -12.46 15.42
C HIS A 422 -29.12 -11.88 16.82
N GLU A 423 -28.39 -10.83 17.08
CA GLU A 423 -28.37 -10.11 18.36
C GLU A 423 -29.70 -9.43 18.71
N LYS A 424 -30.57 -9.25 17.72
CA LYS A 424 -31.93 -8.72 17.86
C LYS A 424 -33.02 -9.79 17.79
N GLY A 425 -32.63 -11.08 17.73
CA GLY A 425 -33.57 -12.20 17.71
C GLY A 425 -34.17 -12.48 16.31
N VAL A 426 -33.58 -11.98 15.25
CA VAL A 426 -33.95 -12.29 13.86
C VAL A 426 -33.08 -13.43 13.34
N ASN A 427 -33.71 -14.50 12.86
CA ASN A 427 -33.01 -15.64 12.28
C ASN A 427 -32.87 -15.47 10.76
N PHE A 428 -31.71 -15.06 10.29
CA PHE A 428 -31.47 -14.82 8.87
C PHE A 428 -31.33 -16.15 8.12
N THR A 429 -32.44 -16.66 7.58
CA THR A 429 -32.53 -17.92 6.78
C THR A 429 -32.77 -17.68 5.30
N ALA A 430 -33.16 -16.48 4.89
CA ALA A 430 -33.38 -16.10 3.50
C ALA A 430 -32.15 -16.35 2.62
N PRO A 431 -32.31 -16.67 1.33
CA PRO A 431 -31.24 -16.64 0.36
C PRO A 431 -30.61 -15.24 0.28
N TYR A 432 -29.33 -15.14 -0.05
CA TYR A 432 -28.65 -13.85 -0.06
C TYR A 432 -27.63 -13.72 -1.18
N PHE A 433 -27.33 -12.46 -1.51
CA PHE A 433 -26.25 -12.05 -2.38
C PHE A 433 -25.44 -10.92 -1.73
N ASP A 434 -24.12 -11.08 -1.63
CA ASP A 434 -23.21 -10.08 -1.04
C ASP A 434 -22.39 -9.41 -2.15
N THR A 435 -22.65 -8.10 -2.39
CA THR A 435 -22.01 -7.34 -3.47
C THR A 435 -20.53 -7.05 -3.15
N SER A 436 -20.13 -6.94 -1.89
CA SER A 436 -18.71 -6.74 -1.56
C SER A 436 -17.89 -8.00 -1.81
N VAL A 437 -18.45 -9.18 -1.54
CA VAL A 437 -17.82 -10.47 -1.80
C VAL A 437 -17.73 -10.73 -3.31
N ALA A 438 -18.78 -10.43 -4.08
CA ALA A 438 -18.76 -10.54 -5.52
C ALA A 438 -17.72 -9.59 -6.17
N HIS A 439 -17.72 -8.34 -5.76
CA HIS A 439 -16.72 -7.36 -6.23
C HIS A 439 -15.28 -7.72 -5.84
N TYR A 440 -15.07 -8.30 -4.65
CA TYR A 440 -13.75 -8.76 -4.23
C TYR A 440 -13.18 -9.84 -5.16
N LEU A 441 -13.99 -10.76 -5.66
CA LEU A 441 -13.51 -11.75 -6.64
C LEU A 441 -13.06 -11.09 -7.94
N LEU A 442 -13.75 -10.04 -8.38
CA LEU A 442 -13.40 -9.28 -9.59
C LEU A 442 -12.17 -8.40 -9.38
N GLN A 443 -12.04 -7.76 -8.20
CA GLN A 443 -11.03 -6.74 -7.90
C GLN A 443 -10.42 -6.89 -6.48
N PRO A 444 -9.65 -7.96 -6.20
CA PRO A 444 -9.21 -8.31 -4.84
C PRO A 444 -8.27 -7.29 -4.17
N GLU A 445 -7.68 -6.37 -4.92
CA GLU A 445 -6.75 -5.35 -4.40
C GLU A 445 -7.42 -3.99 -4.17
N ARG A 446 -8.74 -3.87 -4.42
CA ARG A 446 -9.49 -2.63 -4.26
C ARG A 446 -10.31 -2.61 -2.97
N GLY A 447 -10.89 -1.45 -2.67
CA GLY A 447 -11.92 -1.36 -1.63
C GLY A 447 -13.29 -1.75 -2.17
N HIS A 448 -14.17 -2.26 -1.30
CA HIS A 448 -15.47 -2.82 -1.65
C HIS A 448 -16.63 -2.07 -0.99
N SER A 449 -16.43 -0.79 -0.61
CA SER A 449 -17.53 0.05 -0.13
C SER A 449 -18.50 0.36 -1.26
N ILE A 450 -19.79 0.51 -0.93
CA ILE A 450 -20.88 0.82 -1.90
C ILE A 450 -20.46 1.98 -2.82
N ALA A 451 -19.90 3.05 -2.28
CA ALA A 451 -19.47 4.22 -3.05
C ALA A 451 -18.36 3.88 -4.08
N GLN A 452 -17.46 2.96 -3.73
CA GLN A 452 -16.37 2.56 -4.63
C GLN A 452 -16.87 1.63 -5.73
N VAL A 453 -17.68 0.66 -5.37
CA VAL A 453 -18.27 -0.31 -6.31
C VAL A 453 -19.23 0.40 -7.28
N ALA A 454 -20.06 1.32 -6.78
CA ALA A 454 -20.96 2.13 -7.61
C ALA A 454 -20.21 2.98 -8.65
N GLN A 455 -19.12 3.62 -8.22
CA GLN A 455 -18.32 4.43 -9.15
C GLN A 455 -17.63 3.55 -10.20
N GLU A 456 -17.18 2.37 -9.83
CA GLU A 456 -16.41 1.49 -10.69
C GLU A 456 -17.28 0.73 -11.70
N LEU A 457 -18.41 0.16 -11.23
CA LEU A 457 -19.24 -0.72 -12.04
C LEU A 457 -20.46 -0.03 -12.67
N LEU A 458 -20.94 1.09 -12.07
CA LEU A 458 -22.16 1.78 -12.52
C LEU A 458 -21.88 3.20 -13.04
N ASP A 459 -20.65 3.71 -12.97
CA ASP A 459 -20.29 5.12 -13.22
C ASP A 459 -21.21 6.08 -12.45
N TYR A 460 -21.39 5.76 -11.13
CA TYR A 460 -22.33 6.45 -10.26
C TYR A 460 -21.61 7.07 -9.05
N GLU A 461 -21.89 8.36 -8.79
CA GLU A 461 -21.39 9.11 -7.63
C GLU A 461 -22.48 9.20 -6.55
N VAL A 462 -22.21 8.60 -5.39
CA VAL A 462 -23.16 8.57 -4.25
C VAL A 462 -23.25 9.93 -3.56
N ILE A 463 -24.35 10.18 -2.82
CA ILE A 463 -24.51 11.34 -1.95
C ILE A 463 -23.32 11.45 -1.00
N ALA A 464 -22.57 12.57 -1.08
CA ALA A 464 -21.37 12.79 -0.28
C ALA A 464 -21.71 12.88 1.22
N PRO A 465 -20.96 12.20 2.12
CA PRO A 465 -21.19 12.25 3.57
C PRO A 465 -21.23 13.67 4.14
N GLU A 466 -20.47 14.58 3.58
CA GLU A 466 -20.42 15.98 4.00
C GLU A 466 -21.77 16.72 3.82
N SER A 467 -22.61 16.27 2.88
CA SER A 467 -23.92 16.87 2.60
C SER A 467 -24.94 16.63 3.72
N TYR A 468 -24.83 15.55 4.47
CA TYR A 468 -25.73 15.19 5.56
C TYR A 468 -25.09 15.15 6.94
N LEU A 469 -23.78 14.89 7.06
CA LEU A 469 -23.04 14.93 8.33
C LEU A 469 -22.43 16.29 8.60
N GLY A 470 -22.33 17.16 7.59
CA GLY A 470 -21.62 18.43 7.66
C GLY A 470 -20.11 18.28 7.38
N PRO A 471 -19.37 19.40 7.32
CA PRO A 471 -17.96 19.41 6.92
C PRO A 471 -17.09 18.58 7.87
N LYS A 472 -16.06 17.94 7.29
CA LYS A 472 -15.09 17.14 8.06
C LYS A 472 -14.37 17.96 9.12
N GLY A 473 -14.29 17.42 10.34
CA GLY A 473 -13.57 18.05 11.45
C GLY A 473 -14.22 17.74 12.80
N ARG A 474 -13.75 18.43 13.85
CA ARG A 474 -14.28 18.25 15.21
C ARG A 474 -15.78 18.51 15.39
N GLY A 475 -16.40 19.23 14.44
CA GLY A 475 -17.83 19.56 14.45
C GLY A 475 -18.70 18.70 13.53
N GLN A 476 -18.13 17.68 12.85
CA GLN A 476 -18.91 16.79 11.99
C GLN A 476 -19.87 15.95 12.85
N LYS A 477 -21.16 15.96 12.48
CA LYS A 477 -22.17 15.14 13.14
C LYS A 477 -21.89 13.65 12.97
N LYS A 478 -22.24 12.89 13.98
CA LYS A 478 -22.31 11.44 13.86
C LYS A 478 -23.63 11.04 13.20
N ILE A 479 -23.66 9.90 12.52
CA ILE A 479 -24.83 9.49 11.74
C ILE A 479 -26.11 9.40 12.59
N PHE A 480 -26.00 9.02 13.84
CA PHE A 480 -27.15 8.95 14.78
C PHE A 480 -27.67 10.32 15.26
N GLU A 481 -26.95 11.41 14.95
CA GLU A 481 -27.38 12.80 15.21
C GLU A 481 -28.11 13.42 14.02
N VAL A 482 -28.22 12.65 12.91
CA VAL A 482 -28.90 13.11 11.68
C VAL A 482 -30.36 12.71 11.72
N ASN A 483 -31.25 13.66 11.43
CA ASN A 483 -32.68 13.38 11.35
C ASN A 483 -32.97 12.29 10.30
N PRO A 484 -33.83 11.30 10.60
CA PRO A 484 -34.26 10.24 9.68
C PRO A 484 -34.72 10.73 8.29
N GLU A 485 -35.41 11.88 8.22
CA GLU A 485 -35.81 12.49 6.95
C GLU A 485 -34.60 12.82 6.02
N ARG A 486 -33.50 13.25 6.62
CA ARG A 486 -32.26 13.54 5.87
C ARG A 486 -31.44 12.28 5.56
N LEU A 487 -31.60 11.22 6.36
CA LEU A 487 -30.98 9.92 6.10
C LEU A 487 -31.72 9.13 5.04
N THR A 488 -33.03 9.32 4.88
CA THR A 488 -33.86 8.56 3.92
C THR A 488 -33.26 8.54 2.49
N PRO A 489 -32.98 9.68 1.83
CA PRO A 489 -32.43 9.65 0.48
C PRO A 489 -31.06 8.97 0.43
N VAL A 490 -30.23 9.10 1.47
CA VAL A 490 -28.89 8.51 1.54
C VAL A 490 -28.97 6.98 1.70
N ALA A 491 -29.81 6.52 2.65
CA ALA A 491 -29.96 5.09 2.93
C ALA A 491 -30.63 4.35 1.78
N CYS A 492 -31.69 4.93 1.18
CA CYS A 492 -32.35 4.35 0.03
C CYS A 492 -31.49 4.37 -1.22
N GLU A 493 -30.68 5.42 -1.46
CA GLU A 493 -29.69 5.43 -2.54
C GLU A 493 -28.72 4.25 -2.43
N GLN A 494 -28.22 3.97 -1.22
CA GLN A 494 -27.30 2.83 -1.01
C GLN A 494 -28.00 1.48 -1.27
N ALA A 495 -29.25 1.32 -0.84
CA ALA A 495 -30.02 0.13 -1.14
C ALA A 495 -30.35 0.00 -2.65
N ASP A 496 -30.64 1.09 -3.34
CA ASP A 496 -30.88 1.11 -4.79
C ASP A 496 -29.65 0.69 -5.60
N ILE A 497 -28.48 1.17 -5.20
CA ILE A 497 -27.18 0.75 -5.75
C ILE A 497 -26.97 -0.76 -5.51
N ILE A 498 -27.20 -1.25 -4.28
CA ILE A 498 -27.09 -2.68 -3.95
C ILE A 498 -28.03 -3.52 -4.81
N LEU A 499 -29.24 -3.02 -5.17
CA LEU A 499 -30.17 -3.72 -6.05
C LEU A 499 -29.66 -3.82 -7.49
N ALA A 500 -28.95 -2.80 -7.98
CA ALA A 500 -28.45 -2.74 -9.35
C ALA A 500 -27.17 -3.56 -9.59
N LEU A 501 -26.35 -3.79 -8.55
CA LEU A 501 -25.04 -4.44 -8.67
C LEU A 501 -25.08 -5.94 -9.02
N PRO A 502 -25.97 -6.80 -8.48
CA PRO A 502 -25.90 -8.24 -8.67
C PRO A 502 -25.89 -8.70 -10.12
N ASP A 503 -26.65 -8.05 -11.00
CA ASP A 503 -26.72 -8.43 -12.42
C ASP A 503 -25.40 -8.10 -13.15
N VAL A 504 -24.81 -6.95 -12.85
CA VAL A 504 -23.50 -6.55 -13.41
C VAL A 504 -22.38 -7.45 -12.89
N GLU A 505 -22.36 -7.70 -11.58
CA GLU A 505 -21.33 -8.53 -10.95
C GLU A 505 -21.41 -9.99 -11.41
N LYS A 506 -22.62 -10.58 -11.49
CA LYS A 506 -22.82 -11.94 -12.00
C LYS A 506 -22.34 -12.06 -13.45
N HIS A 507 -22.68 -11.10 -14.31
CA HIS A 507 -22.22 -11.10 -15.70
C HIS A 507 -20.69 -11.05 -15.80
N LEU A 508 -20.04 -10.16 -15.05
CA LEU A 508 -18.58 -10.05 -15.03
C LEU A 508 -17.90 -11.31 -14.46
N LEU A 509 -18.51 -11.95 -13.45
CA LEU A 509 -17.97 -13.20 -12.88
C LEU A 509 -18.13 -14.37 -13.88
N GLU A 510 -19.21 -14.41 -14.64
CA GLU A 510 -19.42 -15.40 -15.70
C GLU A 510 -18.40 -15.24 -16.83
N GLU A 511 -18.18 -14.02 -17.34
CA GLU A 511 -17.17 -13.72 -18.35
C GLU A 511 -15.75 -14.11 -17.89
N ASN A 512 -15.50 -14.09 -16.60
CA ASN A 512 -14.21 -14.42 -16.01
C ASN A 512 -14.11 -15.85 -15.47
N ASP A 513 -15.14 -16.71 -15.68
CA ASP A 513 -15.20 -18.10 -15.22
C ASP A 513 -15.01 -18.24 -13.68
N MET A 514 -15.59 -17.30 -12.91
CA MET A 514 -15.50 -17.24 -11.45
C MET A 514 -16.85 -17.41 -10.73
N THR A 515 -17.95 -17.69 -11.45
CA THR A 515 -19.29 -17.85 -10.85
C THR A 515 -19.30 -18.93 -9.77
N HIS A 516 -18.64 -20.08 -10.01
CA HIS A 516 -18.57 -21.17 -9.04
C HIS A 516 -17.81 -20.79 -7.76
N LEU A 517 -16.79 -19.91 -7.85
CA LEU A 517 -16.14 -19.40 -6.65
C LEU A 517 -17.09 -18.63 -5.75
N LEU A 518 -17.95 -17.80 -6.37
CA LEU A 518 -18.96 -17.04 -5.63
C LEU A 518 -20.01 -17.97 -5.01
N THR A 519 -20.61 -18.86 -5.83
CA THR A 519 -21.78 -19.67 -5.42
C THR A 519 -21.42 -20.84 -4.50
N ASP A 520 -20.27 -21.48 -4.71
CA ASP A 520 -19.92 -22.73 -4.02
C ASP A 520 -18.97 -22.52 -2.85
N ILE A 521 -18.22 -21.40 -2.83
CA ILE A 521 -17.22 -21.13 -1.81
C ILE A 521 -17.53 -19.83 -1.05
N GLU A 522 -17.53 -18.67 -1.72
CA GLU A 522 -17.51 -17.40 -0.98
C GLU A 522 -18.85 -17.07 -0.32
N LEU A 523 -19.99 -17.20 -1.00
CA LEU A 523 -21.30 -16.97 -0.39
C LEU A 523 -21.62 -17.98 0.72
N PRO A 524 -21.46 -19.31 0.55
CA PRO A 524 -21.70 -20.24 1.66
C PRO A 524 -20.80 -19.97 2.89
N LEU A 525 -19.57 -19.50 2.68
CA LEU A 525 -18.65 -19.17 3.76
C LEU A 525 -19.13 -18.00 4.62
N VAL A 526 -19.90 -17.04 4.06
CA VAL A 526 -20.47 -15.90 4.82
C VAL A 526 -21.21 -16.37 6.07
N LYS A 527 -22.09 -17.37 5.93
CA LYS A 527 -22.85 -17.96 7.03
C LYS A 527 -21.95 -18.63 8.07
N VAL A 528 -20.95 -19.38 7.62
CA VAL A 528 -19.98 -20.05 8.51
C VAL A 528 -19.23 -19.03 9.37
N LEU A 529 -18.72 -17.97 8.72
CA LEU A 529 -17.99 -16.92 9.44
C LEU A 529 -18.90 -16.15 10.40
N ALA A 530 -20.15 -15.86 10.02
CA ALA A 530 -21.12 -15.24 10.92
C ALA A 530 -21.33 -16.09 12.19
N LYS A 531 -21.49 -17.41 12.04
CA LYS A 531 -21.62 -18.33 13.18
C LYS A 531 -20.37 -18.34 14.05
N MET A 532 -19.17 -18.33 13.46
CA MET A 532 -17.91 -18.29 14.21
C MET A 532 -17.76 -16.97 14.98
N GLU A 533 -18.09 -15.84 14.36
CA GLU A 533 -18.06 -14.53 15.01
C GLU A 533 -19.06 -14.48 16.18
N MET A 534 -20.29 -14.99 16.02
CA MET A 534 -21.27 -15.09 17.10
C MET A 534 -20.84 -16.06 18.20
N ALA A 535 -20.19 -17.17 17.86
CA ALA A 535 -19.69 -18.12 18.84
C ALA A 535 -18.60 -17.52 19.73
N GLY A 536 -17.62 -16.82 19.13
CA GLY A 536 -16.50 -16.20 19.82
C GLY A 536 -15.59 -17.17 20.56
N ALA A 537 -14.48 -16.67 21.08
CA ALA A 537 -13.50 -17.44 21.84
C ALA A 537 -13.50 -17.03 23.32
N ARG A 538 -13.41 -17.99 24.23
CA ARG A 538 -13.32 -17.74 25.67
C ARG A 538 -11.85 -17.66 26.09
N ILE A 539 -11.54 -16.74 27.00
CA ILE A 539 -10.20 -16.61 27.60
C ILE A 539 -10.24 -16.72 29.11
N ASP A 540 -9.19 -17.31 29.68
CA ASP A 540 -8.90 -17.29 31.10
C ASP A 540 -8.21 -15.98 31.50
N VAL A 541 -8.98 -15.02 31.95
CA VAL A 541 -8.48 -13.69 32.33
C VAL A 541 -7.52 -13.78 33.53
N LYS A 542 -7.75 -14.73 34.46
CA LYS A 542 -6.90 -14.89 35.62
C LYS A 542 -5.51 -15.38 35.20
N ALA A 543 -5.44 -16.45 34.42
CA ALA A 543 -4.18 -16.99 33.90
C ALA A 543 -3.42 -15.94 33.07
N LEU A 544 -4.14 -15.14 32.28
CA LEU A 544 -3.53 -14.10 31.47
C LEU A 544 -2.96 -12.95 32.32
N ASN A 545 -3.65 -12.54 33.38
CA ASN A 545 -3.16 -11.52 34.32
C ASN A 545 -1.94 -12.01 35.12
N GLU A 546 -1.98 -13.26 35.65
CA GLU A 546 -0.84 -13.88 36.33
C GLU A 546 0.40 -13.92 35.42
N TYR A 547 0.20 -14.29 34.16
CA TYR A 547 1.27 -14.23 33.16
C TYR A 547 1.76 -12.79 32.89
N GLY A 548 0.84 -11.81 32.91
CA GLY A 548 1.16 -10.39 32.80
C GLY A 548 2.08 -9.88 33.91
N GLU A 549 1.89 -10.35 35.14
CA GLU A 549 2.77 -10.03 36.28
C GLU A 549 4.18 -10.61 36.06
N VAL A 550 4.30 -11.85 35.59
CA VAL A 550 5.58 -12.48 35.25
C VAL A 550 6.31 -11.69 34.15
N LEU A 551 5.62 -11.32 33.07
CA LEU A 551 6.20 -10.53 31.99
C LEU A 551 6.60 -9.10 32.44
N THR A 552 5.83 -8.51 33.35
CA THR A 552 6.14 -7.18 33.90
C THR A 552 7.41 -7.22 34.74
N ALA A 553 7.54 -8.19 35.65
CA ALA A 553 8.75 -8.39 36.44
C ALA A 553 9.99 -8.66 35.55
N LYS A 554 9.82 -9.47 34.49
CA LYS A 554 10.89 -9.73 33.51
C LYS A 554 11.26 -8.48 32.73
N MET A 555 10.28 -7.65 32.36
CA MET A 555 10.49 -6.38 31.66
C MET A 555 11.31 -5.41 32.51
N GLU A 556 10.96 -5.22 33.78
CA GLU A 556 11.65 -4.34 34.72
C GLU A 556 13.12 -4.77 34.94
N LYS A 557 13.34 -6.08 35.08
CA LYS A 557 14.69 -6.63 35.18
C LYS A 557 15.51 -6.36 33.92
N LEU A 558 14.94 -6.61 32.73
CA LEU A 558 15.61 -6.35 31.45
C LEU A 558 15.88 -4.86 31.21
N GLU A 559 15.00 -3.96 31.68
CA GLU A 559 15.24 -2.51 31.61
C GLU A 559 16.46 -2.13 32.45
N GLN A 560 16.58 -2.65 33.67
CA GLN A 560 17.74 -2.42 34.52
C GLN A 560 19.02 -2.96 33.86
N GLU A 561 18.99 -4.17 33.32
CA GLU A 561 20.10 -4.75 32.57
C GLU A 561 20.47 -3.94 31.31
N CYS A 562 19.50 -3.30 30.64
CA CYS A 562 19.76 -2.38 29.54
C CYS A 562 20.50 -1.13 30.01
N PHE A 563 20.13 -0.56 31.16
CA PHE A 563 20.80 0.60 31.72
C PHE A 563 22.26 0.28 32.15
N GLU A 564 22.45 -0.88 32.76
CA GLU A 564 23.79 -1.37 33.11
C GLU A 564 24.68 -1.57 31.87
N ALA A 565 24.14 -2.23 30.84
CA ALA A 565 24.86 -2.47 29.58
C ALA A 565 25.14 -1.18 28.78
N ALA A 566 24.27 -0.18 28.86
CA ALA A 566 24.42 1.12 28.22
C ALA A 566 25.31 2.09 29.02
N GLY A 567 25.46 1.86 30.32
CA GLY A 567 26.11 2.79 31.26
C GLY A 567 25.38 4.13 31.43
N VAL A 568 24.06 4.15 31.12
CA VAL A 568 23.21 5.34 31.20
C VAL A 568 21.72 4.94 31.26
N HIS A 569 20.95 5.73 32.00
CA HIS A 569 19.48 5.62 31.99
C HIS A 569 18.92 6.31 30.75
N PHE A 570 18.01 5.65 30.03
CA PHE A 570 17.35 6.17 28.85
C PHE A 570 15.97 5.52 28.67
N ASN A 571 15.08 6.15 27.91
CA ASN A 571 13.78 5.55 27.61
C ASN A 571 13.96 4.45 26.55
N THR A 572 13.95 3.20 26.98
CA THR A 572 14.06 2.00 26.13
C THR A 572 12.87 1.80 25.17
N ALA A 573 11.74 2.53 25.39
CA ALA A 573 10.60 2.57 24.47
C ALA A 573 10.73 3.63 23.37
N SER A 574 11.67 4.60 23.54
CA SER A 574 11.90 5.67 22.57
C SER A 574 12.89 5.25 21.49
N PRO A 575 12.47 5.08 20.21
CA PRO A 575 13.41 4.77 19.12
C PRO A 575 14.55 5.79 18.99
N ALA A 576 14.27 7.06 19.30
CA ALA A 576 15.27 8.13 19.24
C ALA A 576 16.38 7.93 20.27
N GLN A 577 16.01 7.70 21.56
CA GLN A 577 16.98 7.51 22.62
C GLN A 577 17.74 6.18 22.49
N VAL A 578 17.05 5.11 22.05
CA VAL A 578 17.71 3.83 21.70
C VAL A 578 18.74 4.06 20.59
N GLY A 579 18.39 4.82 19.54
CA GLY A 579 19.33 5.14 18.46
C GLY A 579 20.53 5.95 18.93
N GLU A 580 20.32 6.96 19.78
CA GLU A 580 21.40 7.76 20.37
C GLU A 580 22.37 6.88 21.20
N VAL A 581 21.84 6.00 22.04
CA VAL A 581 22.68 5.08 22.83
C VAL A 581 23.47 4.12 21.95
N LEU A 582 22.84 3.49 20.96
CA LEU A 582 23.51 2.48 20.11
C LEU A 582 24.54 3.09 19.15
N PHE A 583 24.24 4.26 18.56
CA PHE A 583 25.05 4.81 17.47
C PHE A 583 25.92 6.01 17.89
N ASP A 584 25.44 6.91 18.74
CA ASP A 584 26.22 8.07 19.16
C ASP A 584 27.06 7.78 20.40
N ARG A 585 26.63 6.89 21.33
CA ARG A 585 27.35 6.57 22.54
C ARG A 585 28.22 5.31 22.45
N LEU A 586 27.60 4.19 21.96
CA LEU A 586 28.29 2.89 21.86
C LEU A 586 28.99 2.68 20.51
N HIS A 587 28.77 3.56 19.53
CA HIS A 587 29.37 3.53 18.20
C HIS A 587 29.29 2.16 17.51
N LEU A 588 28.10 1.48 17.61
CA LEU A 588 27.96 0.13 17.08
C LEU A 588 27.96 0.08 15.55
N ASP A 589 27.63 1.18 14.86
CA ASP A 589 27.75 1.31 13.42
C ASP A 589 27.94 2.78 13.01
N ASP A 590 29.16 3.14 12.64
CA ASP A 590 29.51 4.50 12.18
C ASP A 590 28.82 4.91 10.86
N LYS A 591 28.24 3.95 10.15
CA LYS A 591 27.49 4.16 8.88
C LYS A 591 25.98 4.08 9.07
N ALA A 592 25.50 4.12 10.31
CA ALA A 592 24.07 4.04 10.62
C ALA A 592 23.29 5.16 9.93
N LYS A 593 22.23 4.78 9.22
CA LYS A 593 21.40 5.72 8.46
C LYS A 593 20.36 6.38 9.36
N LYS A 594 20.29 7.70 9.30
CA LYS A 594 19.21 8.47 9.91
C LYS A 594 17.97 8.48 9.00
N THR A 595 16.80 8.47 9.60
CA THR A 595 15.51 8.62 8.92
C THR A 595 15.34 10.06 8.39
N LYS A 596 14.29 10.30 7.61
CA LYS A 596 13.97 11.66 7.12
C LYS A 596 13.76 12.69 8.25
N THR A 597 13.44 12.23 9.46
CA THR A 597 13.27 13.08 10.65
C THR A 597 14.56 13.27 11.44
N GLY A 598 15.71 12.83 10.93
CA GLY A 598 17.01 12.99 11.55
C GLY A 598 17.34 11.97 12.66
N GLN A 599 16.44 11.02 12.96
CA GLN A 599 16.63 9.98 13.95
C GLN A 599 17.26 8.72 13.34
N TYR A 600 18.03 7.97 14.13
CA TYR A 600 18.53 6.67 13.69
C TYR A 600 17.41 5.66 13.51
N SER A 601 17.52 4.81 12.48
CA SER A 601 16.62 3.67 12.34
C SER A 601 16.98 2.59 13.36
N THR A 602 16.02 2.23 14.21
CA THR A 602 16.16 1.14 15.19
C THR A 602 15.11 0.06 14.94
N THR A 603 14.74 -0.18 13.68
CA THR A 603 13.85 -1.29 13.32
C THR A 603 14.46 -2.64 13.72
N GLU A 604 13.63 -3.64 13.88
CA GLU A 604 14.08 -5.01 14.22
C GLU A 604 15.13 -5.50 13.25
N GLU A 605 14.95 -5.27 11.95
CA GLU A 605 15.88 -5.64 10.89
C GLU A 605 17.28 -4.99 11.07
N VAL A 606 17.33 -3.75 11.55
CA VAL A 606 18.61 -3.05 11.85
C VAL A 606 19.24 -3.63 13.11
N LEU A 607 18.45 -3.85 14.17
CA LEU A 607 18.96 -4.37 15.44
C LEU A 607 19.46 -5.81 15.31
N VAL A 608 18.77 -6.67 14.58
CA VAL A 608 19.21 -8.06 14.36
C VAL A 608 20.61 -8.13 13.73
N LYS A 609 20.96 -7.21 12.83
CA LYS A 609 22.31 -7.13 12.24
C LYS A 609 23.41 -6.67 13.22
N LEU A 610 23.00 -6.12 14.36
CA LEU A 610 23.91 -5.62 15.39
C LEU A 610 24.02 -6.56 16.60
N ARG A 611 23.34 -7.72 16.57
CA ARG A 611 23.28 -8.66 17.70
C ARG A 611 24.65 -9.03 18.26
N ASP A 612 25.57 -9.41 17.37
CA ASP A 612 26.90 -9.88 17.76
C ASP A 612 27.85 -8.75 18.18
N ARG A 613 27.42 -7.50 18.06
CA ARG A 613 28.27 -6.33 18.36
C ARG A 613 28.21 -5.89 19.82
N HIS A 614 27.06 -6.04 20.48
CA HIS A 614 26.91 -5.63 21.88
C HIS A 614 25.71 -6.30 22.55
N PRO A 615 25.82 -6.81 23.80
CA PRO A 615 24.76 -7.50 24.52
C PRO A 615 23.47 -6.68 24.71
N LEU A 616 23.59 -5.35 24.73
CA LEU A 616 22.43 -4.43 24.82
C LEU A 616 21.41 -4.65 23.70
N VAL A 617 21.88 -5.05 22.50
CA VAL A 617 20.99 -5.20 21.32
C VAL A 617 19.99 -6.33 21.53
N ASP A 618 20.44 -7.50 22.02
CA ASP A 618 19.54 -8.62 22.32
C ASP A 618 18.54 -8.26 23.42
N LYS A 619 19.01 -7.56 24.47
CA LYS A 619 18.13 -7.11 25.56
C LYS A 619 17.03 -6.14 25.07
N ILE A 620 17.38 -5.22 24.16
CA ILE A 620 16.40 -4.30 23.56
C ILE A 620 15.40 -5.06 22.69
N LEU A 621 15.82 -6.05 21.90
CA LEU A 621 14.95 -6.88 21.09
C LEU A 621 13.99 -7.69 21.96
N GLU A 622 14.47 -8.34 23.00
CA GLU A 622 13.67 -9.09 23.97
C GLU A 622 12.67 -8.18 24.70
N LEU A 623 13.13 -7.02 25.16
CA LEU A 623 12.29 -6.02 25.83
C LEU A 623 11.14 -5.52 24.94
N ARG A 624 11.40 -5.29 23.66
CA ARG A 624 10.37 -4.93 22.67
C ARG A 624 9.37 -6.06 22.47
N GLY A 625 9.83 -7.30 22.41
CA GLY A 625 8.97 -8.50 22.36
C GLY A 625 8.02 -8.54 23.57
N ILE A 626 8.55 -8.42 24.77
CA ILE A 626 7.75 -8.43 26.02
C ILE A 626 6.71 -7.29 26.03
N ARG A 627 7.12 -6.07 25.68
CA ARG A 627 6.19 -4.92 25.62
C ARG A 627 5.07 -5.14 24.63
N LYS A 628 5.39 -5.71 23.46
CA LYS A 628 4.39 -6.06 22.46
C LYS A 628 3.41 -7.09 23.01
N MET A 629 3.88 -8.14 23.67
CA MET A 629 3.01 -9.15 24.31
C MET A 629 2.10 -8.53 25.36
N LEU A 630 2.67 -7.73 26.26
CA LEU A 630 1.90 -7.05 27.32
C LEU A 630 0.84 -6.10 26.75
N SER A 631 1.18 -5.25 25.78
CA SER A 631 0.27 -4.23 25.26
C SER A 631 -0.78 -4.79 24.31
N THR A 632 -0.39 -5.71 23.42
CA THR A 632 -1.24 -6.19 22.32
C THR A 632 -2.17 -7.32 22.77
N TYR A 633 -1.73 -8.17 23.71
CA TYR A 633 -2.48 -9.35 24.10
C TYR A 633 -2.87 -9.34 25.58
N VAL A 634 -1.89 -9.29 26.49
CA VAL A 634 -2.17 -9.48 27.93
C VAL A 634 -3.12 -8.42 28.49
N LYS A 635 -2.87 -7.14 28.19
CA LYS A 635 -3.71 -6.02 28.67
C LYS A 635 -4.91 -5.74 27.77
N ALA A 636 -4.81 -6.01 26.48
CA ALA A 636 -5.86 -5.68 25.51
C ALA A 636 -6.97 -6.74 25.46
N LEU A 637 -6.64 -8.04 25.43
CA LEU A 637 -7.64 -9.10 25.28
C LEU A 637 -8.73 -9.09 26.36
N PRO A 638 -8.41 -8.92 27.67
CA PRO A 638 -9.46 -8.83 28.69
C PRO A 638 -10.45 -7.67 28.49
N GLN A 639 -10.01 -6.56 27.88
CA GLN A 639 -10.85 -5.39 27.61
C GLN A 639 -11.80 -5.60 26.43
N LEU A 640 -11.52 -6.60 25.58
CA LEU A 640 -12.31 -6.94 24.39
C LEU A 640 -13.37 -8.02 24.68
N ILE A 641 -13.47 -8.49 25.92
CA ILE A 641 -14.51 -9.44 26.27
C ILE A 641 -15.86 -8.75 26.22
N ASN A 642 -16.75 -9.28 25.40
CA ASN A 642 -18.14 -8.85 25.37
C ASN A 642 -18.82 -9.21 26.70
N HIS A 643 -19.33 -8.23 27.44
CA HIS A 643 -19.89 -8.40 28.75
C HIS A 643 -21.14 -9.31 28.79
N ARG A 644 -21.84 -9.45 27.67
CA ARG A 644 -23.05 -10.26 27.53
C ARG A 644 -22.72 -11.74 27.33
N THR A 645 -21.74 -12.03 26.46
CA THR A 645 -21.37 -13.40 26.09
C THR A 645 -20.22 -13.96 26.91
N GLY A 646 -19.43 -13.11 27.57
CA GLY A 646 -18.21 -13.49 28.28
C GLY A 646 -17.09 -13.96 27.33
N ARG A 647 -17.17 -13.66 26.04
CA ARG A 647 -16.26 -14.12 24.99
C ARG A 647 -15.67 -12.97 24.19
N ILE A 648 -14.60 -13.22 23.48
CA ILE A 648 -14.01 -12.32 22.49
C ILE A 648 -14.56 -12.69 21.11
N HIS A 649 -15.08 -11.70 20.40
CA HIS A 649 -15.64 -11.84 19.05
C HIS A 649 -14.74 -11.10 18.07
N THR A 650 -13.88 -11.85 17.38
CA THR A 650 -13.09 -11.27 16.28
C THR A 650 -13.95 -11.10 15.04
N THR A 651 -13.56 -10.22 14.13
CA THR A 651 -14.16 -10.09 12.81
C THR A 651 -13.27 -10.76 11.77
N TYR A 652 -13.80 -11.76 11.05
CA TYR A 652 -13.14 -12.39 9.91
C TYR A 652 -13.42 -11.65 8.62
N ASN A 653 -12.38 -11.12 7.99
CA ASN A 653 -12.54 -10.39 6.73
C ASN A 653 -12.25 -11.33 5.53
N GLN A 654 -13.23 -11.46 4.66
CA GLN A 654 -13.18 -12.26 3.44
C GLN A 654 -12.57 -11.49 2.26
N THR A 655 -12.63 -10.16 2.29
CA THR A 655 -12.40 -9.25 1.17
C THR A 655 -11.14 -8.40 1.30
N VAL A 656 -10.16 -8.79 2.14
CA VAL A 656 -8.98 -7.95 2.44
C VAL A 656 -7.71 -8.49 1.79
N THR A 657 -7.52 -9.81 1.75
CA THR A 657 -6.26 -10.37 1.25
C THR A 657 -6.34 -10.69 -0.24
N ALA A 658 -5.32 -10.32 -1.01
CA ALA A 658 -5.27 -10.61 -2.45
C ALA A 658 -5.08 -12.11 -2.78
N THR A 659 -4.83 -12.97 -1.78
CA THR A 659 -4.60 -14.42 -1.95
C THR A 659 -5.84 -15.27 -1.68
N GLY A 660 -6.95 -14.71 -1.24
CA GLY A 660 -8.12 -15.47 -0.79
C GLY A 660 -8.08 -15.92 0.67
N ARG A 661 -6.96 -15.73 1.39
CA ARG A 661 -6.89 -16.03 2.82
C ARG A 661 -7.82 -15.12 3.62
N LEU A 662 -8.39 -15.64 4.69
CA LEU A 662 -9.09 -14.83 5.68
C LEU A 662 -8.10 -13.97 6.46
N SER A 663 -8.52 -12.80 6.89
CA SER A 663 -7.81 -12.02 7.91
C SER A 663 -8.72 -11.80 9.12
N SER A 664 -8.13 -11.58 10.28
CA SER A 664 -8.84 -11.39 11.54
C SER A 664 -8.52 -10.00 12.10
N THR A 665 -9.55 -9.28 12.55
CA THR A 665 -9.41 -7.94 13.14
C THR A 665 -10.31 -7.78 14.35
N ASN A 666 -9.99 -6.86 15.23
CA ASN A 666 -10.75 -6.47 16.43
C ASN A 666 -11.11 -7.65 17.38
N PRO A 667 -10.13 -8.42 17.89
CA PRO A 667 -8.68 -8.39 17.69
C PRO A 667 -8.17 -9.28 16.56
N ASN A 668 -6.92 -9.08 16.10
CA ASN A 668 -6.29 -10.03 15.20
C ASN A 668 -5.77 -11.25 15.98
N LEU A 669 -6.51 -12.33 15.95
CA LEU A 669 -6.17 -13.59 16.62
C LEU A 669 -5.25 -14.49 15.81
N GLN A 670 -5.09 -14.23 14.50
CA GLN A 670 -4.21 -15.01 13.62
C GLN A 670 -2.72 -14.68 13.82
N ASN A 671 -2.40 -13.56 14.50
CA ASN A 671 -1.03 -13.11 14.72
C ASN A 671 -0.46 -13.47 16.10
N ILE A 672 -1.15 -14.31 16.89
CA ILE A 672 -0.62 -14.79 18.18
C ILE A 672 0.55 -15.73 17.90
N PRO A 673 1.78 -15.45 18.39
CA PRO A 673 2.95 -16.22 18.05
C PRO A 673 2.86 -17.68 18.50
N VAL A 674 3.34 -18.60 17.66
CA VAL A 674 3.38 -20.06 17.97
C VAL A 674 4.76 -20.52 18.42
N ARG A 675 5.82 -19.90 17.86
CA ARG A 675 7.21 -20.37 18.00
C ARG A 675 7.94 -19.79 19.21
N ASP A 676 7.41 -18.72 19.77
CA ASP A 676 7.97 -18.01 20.91
C ASP A 676 7.30 -18.52 22.20
N ASP A 677 8.08 -18.82 23.22
CA ASP A 677 7.56 -19.26 24.52
C ASP A 677 6.57 -18.26 25.12
N MET A 678 6.78 -16.97 24.88
CA MET A 678 5.85 -15.93 25.35
C MET A 678 4.49 -16.00 24.64
N GLY A 679 4.48 -16.29 23.32
CA GLY A 679 3.24 -16.45 22.55
C GLY A 679 2.50 -17.74 22.92
N ARG A 680 3.24 -18.81 23.22
CA ARG A 680 2.67 -20.09 23.67
C ARG A 680 1.85 -19.93 24.95
N GLU A 681 2.33 -19.18 25.94
CA GLU A 681 1.59 -18.93 27.18
C GLU A 681 0.30 -18.12 26.94
N ILE A 682 0.27 -17.22 25.94
CA ILE A 682 -0.95 -16.51 25.54
C ILE A 682 -1.98 -17.49 24.95
N ARG A 683 -1.55 -18.45 24.11
CA ARG A 683 -2.44 -19.50 23.57
C ARG A 683 -3.04 -20.37 24.68
N LYS A 684 -2.32 -20.59 25.77
CA LYS A 684 -2.82 -21.34 26.93
C LYS A 684 -4.02 -20.66 27.60
N ALA A 685 -4.12 -19.33 27.50
CA ALA A 685 -5.26 -18.60 28.02
C ALA A 685 -6.55 -18.80 27.21
N PHE A 686 -6.50 -19.30 25.98
CA PHE A 686 -7.70 -19.63 25.20
C PHE A 686 -8.23 -20.99 25.62
N ILE A 687 -9.44 -20.99 26.19
CA ILE A 687 -10.09 -22.15 26.81
C ILE A 687 -11.48 -22.37 26.22
N PRO A 688 -12.02 -23.61 26.27
CA PRO A 688 -13.40 -23.87 25.85
C PRO A 688 -14.41 -23.35 26.87
N ALA A 689 -15.69 -23.50 26.64
CA ALA A 689 -16.74 -23.31 27.62
C ALA A 689 -16.55 -24.25 28.81
N GLU A 690 -17.14 -23.89 29.93
CA GLU A 690 -17.07 -24.74 31.16
C GLU A 690 -17.66 -26.13 30.86
N GLY A 691 -16.89 -27.16 31.15
CA GLY A 691 -17.27 -28.53 30.90
C GLY A 691 -17.02 -29.03 29.47
N ASN A 692 -16.62 -28.18 28.55
CA ASN A 692 -16.27 -28.51 27.17
C ASN A 692 -14.76 -28.83 27.04
N VAL A 693 -14.40 -29.27 25.85
CA VAL A 693 -13.02 -29.61 25.43
C VAL A 693 -12.60 -28.71 24.27
N PHE A 694 -11.40 -28.19 24.31
CA PHE A 694 -10.80 -27.50 23.19
C PHE A 694 -10.28 -28.53 22.19
N PHE A 695 -10.72 -28.46 20.95
CA PHE A 695 -10.29 -29.33 19.87
C PHE A 695 -9.66 -28.51 18.76
N SER A 696 -8.48 -28.91 18.30
CA SER A 696 -7.77 -28.28 17.18
C SER A 696 -7.47 -29.31 16.08
N ALA A 697 -7.60 -28.88 14.83
CA ALA A 697 -7.21 -29.66 13.66
C ALA A 697 -6.44 -28.76 12.68
N ASP A 698 -5.28 -29.22 12.22
CA ASP A 698 -4.34 -28.48 11.37
C ASP A 698 -3.91 -29.28 10.16
N TYR A 699 -3.86 -28.64 8.99
CA TYR A 699 -3.36 -29.31 7.78
C TYR A 699 -1.86 -29.55 7.84
N SER A 700 -1.46 -30.79 7.63
CA SER A 700 -0.05 -31.18 7.59
C SER A 700 0.61 -30.76 6.27
N GLN A 701 1.35 -29.65 6.28
CA GLN A 701 2.16 -29.14 5.15
C GLN A 701 1.36 -28.95 3.84
N ILE A 702 0.16 -28.40 3.93
CA ILE A 702 -0.75 -28.24 2.78
C ILE A 702 -0.06 -27.59 1.56
N GLU A 703 0.72 -26.52 1.75
CA GLU A 703 1.35 -25.82 0.64
C GLU A 703 2.39 -26.68 -0.08
N LEU A 704 3.19 -27.48 0.65
CA LEU A 704 4.15 -28.40 0.04
C LEU A 704 3.47 -29.55 -0.71
N ARG A 705 2.33 -30.04 -0.20
CA ARG A 705 1.52 -31.07 -0.88
C ARG A 705 0.93 -30.52 -2.18
N LEU A 706 0.44 -29.29 -2.19
CA LEU A 706 -0.04 -28.61 -3.39
C LEU A 706 1.08 -28.39 -4.41
N VAL A 707 2.29 -28.03 -3.94
CA VAL A 707 3.45 -27.90 -4.85
C VAL A 707 3.81 -29.24 -5.48
N ALA A 708 3.81 -30.33 -4.71
CA ALA A 708 4.06 -31.67 -5.23
C ALA A 708 3.06 -32.02 -6.34
N ASP A 709 1.78 -31.68 -6.12
CA ASP A 709 0.72 -31.94 -7.09
C ASP A 709 0.84 -31.07 -8.34
N PHE A 710 1.02 -29.76 -8.19
CA PHE A 710 1.10 -28.80 -9.32
C PHE A 710 2.38 -28.98 -10.16
N SER A 711 3.47 -29.40 -9.54
CA SER A 711 4.74 -29.68 -10.23
C SER A 711 4.79 -31.07 -10.84
N HIS A 712 3.96 -32.00 -10.38
CA HIS A 712 4.04 -33.44 -10.68
C HIS A 712 5.44 -33.99 -10.39
N ASP A 713 6.09 -33.55 -9.30
CA ASP A 713 7.41 -34.04 -8.92
C ASP A 713 7.29 -35.42 -8.25
N GLU A 714 7.78 -36.47 -8.92
CA GLU A 714 7.61 -37.83 -8.47
C GLU A 714 8.27 -38.12 -7.10
N ILE A 715 9.39 -37.47 -6.77
CA ILE A 715 10.04 -37.61 -5.47
C ILE A 715 9.18 -37.06 -4.35
N MET A 716 8.60 -35.86 -4.57
CA MET A 716 7.68 -35.26 -3.60
C MET A 716 6.38 -36.06 -3.48
N LEU A 717 5.79 -36.45 -4.62
CA LEU A 717 4.58 -37.27 -4.65
C LEU A 717 4.77 -38.58 -3.90
N ASP A 718 5.88 -39.31 -4.15
CA ASP A 718 6.22 -40.57 -3.48
C ASP A 718 6.43 -40.38 -1.97
N ALA A 719 7.16 -39.33 -1.58
CA ALA A 719 7.36 -38.97 -0.18
C ALA A 719 6.03 -38.77 0.57
N PHE A 720 5.09 -38.04 -0.01
CA PHE A 720 3.80 -37.78 0.62
C PHE A 720 2.87 -38.99 0.60
N ARG A 721 2.91 -39.86 -0.44
CA ARG A 721 2.13 -41.09 -0.52
C ARG A 721 2.52 -42.08 0.55
N HIS A 722 3.83 -42.19 0.86
CA HIS A 722 4.35 -43.12 1.85
C HIS A 722 4.56 -42.52 3.25
N GLY A 723 4.15 -41.26 3.46
CA GLY A 723 4.26 -40.57 4.75
C GLY A 723 5.69 -40.26 5.19
N HIS A 724 6.61 -40.14 4.24
CA HIS A 724 8.00 -39.80 4.53
C HIS A 724 8.19 -38.33 4.81
N ASP A 725 9.17 -37.99 5.66
CA ASP A 725 9.55 -36.63 5.97
C ASP A 725 10.23 -35.93 4.80
N ILE A 726 9.51 -35.08 4.07
CA ILE A 726 10.02 -34.36 2.89
C ILE A 726 11.25 -33.51 3.23
N HIS A 727 11.34 -32.95 4.46
CA HIS A 727 12.47 -32.13 4.87
C HIS A 727 13.72 -32.98 5.11
N ALA A 728 13.56 -34.16 5.66
CA ALA A 728 14.66 -35.13 5.82
C ALA A 728 15.11 -35.66 4.46
N ILE A 729 14.18 -35.99 3.55
CA ILE A 729 14.51 -36.38 2.18
C ILE A 729 15.28 -35.29 1.44
N THR A 730 14.81 -34.06 1.52
CA THR A 730 15.50 -32.91 0.93
C THR A 730 16.93 -32.77 1.47
N ALA A 731 17.11 -32.88 2.80
CA ALA A 731 18.43 -32.83 3.43
C ALA A 731 19.33 -33.97 2.97
N ALA A 732 18.83 -35.24 3.00
CA ALA A 732 19.56 -36.42 2.54
C ALA A 732 20.09 -36.25 1.11
N LYS A 733 19.25 -35.73 0.20
CA LYS A 733 19.62 -35.54 -1.21
C LYS A 733 20.62 -34.38 -1.39
N ILE A 734 20.42 -33.21 -0.73
CA ILE A 734 21.32 -32.07 -0.84
C ILE A 734 22.71 -32.34 -0.24
N TYR A 735 22.75 -33.05 0.91
CA TYR A 735 24.01 -33.37 1.60
C TYR A 735 24.62 -34.73 1.19
N HIS A 736 23.97 -35.46 0.24
CA HIS A 736 24.40 -36.75 -0.26
C HIS A 736 24.63 -37.80 0.84
N LYS A 737 23.68 -37.89 1.78
CA LYS A 737 23.71 -38.80 2.94
C LYS A 737 22.53 -39.78 2.92
N PRO A 738 22.66 -40.95 3.53
CA PRO A 738 21.50 -41.77 3.86
C PRO A 738 20.50 -41.00 4.75
N LEU A 739 19.22 -41.34 4.66
CA LEU A 739 18.15 -40.63 5.38
C LEU A 739 18.36 -40.70 6.91
N GLU A 740 18.88 -41.79 7.40
CA GLU A 740 19.13 -42.10 8.82
C GLU A 740 20.30 -41.28 9.40
N GLU A 741 21.18 -40.77 8.54
CA GLU A 741 22.33 -39.94 8.92
C GLU A 741 22.06 -38.41 8.87
N VAL A 742 20.85 -38.03 8.50
CA VAL A 742 20.46 -36.62 8.45
C VAL A 742 20.34 -36.04 9.87
N THR A 743 21.16 -35.03 10.15
CA THR A 743 21.11 -34.36 11.45
C THR A 743 19.90 -33.45 11.61
N ALA A 744 19.51 -33.14 12.83
CA ALA A 744 18.42 -32.22 13.13
C ALA A 744 18.67 -30.82 12.53
N ASP A 745 19.92 -30.35 12.49
CA ASP A 745 20.31 -29.05 11.91
C ASP A 745 20.19 -29.07 10.38
N GLU A 746 20.65 -30.11 9.71
CA GLU A 746 20.50 -30.30 8.26
C GLU A 746 19.02 -30.34 7.85
N ARG A 747 18.20 -31.08 8.60
CA ARG A 747 16.75 -31.12 8.43
C ARG A 747 16.11 -29.74 8.63
N ARG A 748 16.54 -28.98 9.65
CA ARG A 748 16.07 -27.60 9.91
C ARG A 748 16.45 -26.65 8.77
N LYS A 749 17.69 -26.74 8.27
CA LYS A 749 18.15 -25.96 7.10
C LYS A 749 17.34 -26.30 5.86
N ALA A 750 17.13 -27.59 5.59
CA ALA A 750 16.30 -28.05 4.47
C ALA A 750 14.83 -27.59 4.60
N LYS A 751 14.25 -27.65 5.81
CA LYS A 751 12.90 -27.10 6.05
C LYS A 751 12.82 -25.60 5.70
N THR A 752 13.80 -24.83 6.10
CA THR A 752 13.85 -23.39 5.78
C THR A 752 14.07 -23.16 4.28
N ALA A 753 14.89 -24.00 3.63
CA ALA A 753 15.11 -23.94 2.19
C ALA A 753 13.83 -24.31 1.41
N ASN A 754 13.14 -25.40 1.77
CA ASN A 754 11.92 -25.87 1.10
C ASN A 754 10.85 -24.78 1.04
N PHE A 755 10.56 -24.12 2.17
CA PHE A 755 9.61 -23.00 2.17
C PHE A 755 10.19 -21.74 1.53
N GLY A 756 11.45 -21.39 1.85
CA GLY A 756 12.08 -20.18 1.33
C GLY A 756 12.18 -20.15 -0.20
N ILE A 757 12.56 -21.28 -0.81
CA ILE A 757 12.73 -21.38 -2.27
C ILE A 757 11.39 -21.26 -2.98
N LEU A 758 10.34 -21.88 -2.47
CA LEU A 758 8.99 -21.71 -3.00
C LEU A 758 8.52 -20.27 -2.97
N TYR A 759 8.88 -19.54 -1.91
CA TYR A 759 8.58 -18.11 -1.79
C TYR A 759 9.60 -17.20 -2.51
N GLY A 760 10.49 -17.78 -3.34
CA GLY A 760 11.42 -17.06 -4.16
C GLY A 760 12.54 -16.35 -3.37
N ILE A 761 13.00 -16.98 -2.28
CA ILE A 761 14.13 -16.47 -1.50
C ILE A 761 15.41 -16.47 -2.35
N SER A 762 16.14 -15.37 -2.32
CA SER A 762 17.46 -15.31 -2.94
C SER A 762 18.52 -16.01 -2.08
N SER A 763 19.67 -16.37 -2.69
CA SER A 763 20.81 -16.91 -1.94
C SER A 763 21.29 -15.96 -0.82
N PHE A 764 21.15 -14.65 -1.02
CA PHE A 764 21.41 -13.66 0.03
C PHE A 764 20.38 -13.76 1.17
N GLY A 765 19.09 -13.79 0.86
CA GLY A 765 18.03 -13.88 1.86
C GLY A 765 18.07 -15.20 2.66
N LEU A 766 18.40 -16.32 2.00
CA LEU A 766 18.54 -17.60 2.67
C LEU A 766 19.80 -17.65 3.57
N SER A 767 20.92 -17.08 3.12
CA SER A 767 22.14 -16.91 3.89
C SER A 767 21.90 -16.14 5.20
N GLU A 768 21.22 -14.99 5.13
CA GLU A 768 20.85 -14.19 6.29
C GLU A 768 19.91 -14.95 7.24
N ARG A 769 18.90 -15.65 6.68
CA ARG A 769 17.88 -16.34 7.49
C ARG A 769 18.43 -17.56 8.24
N LEU A 770 19.38 -18.27 7.65
CA LEU A 770 20.03 -19.45 8.25
C LEU A 770 21.31 -19.10 9.01
N ASN A 771 21.82 -17.88 8.91
CA ASN A 771 23.13 -17.44 9.41
C ASN A 771 24.26 -18.36 8.89
N ILE A 772 24.30 -18.59 7.57
CA ILE A 772 25.28 -19.44 6.88
C ILE A 772 25.99 -18.64 5.77
N PRO A 773 27.20 -19.08 5.32
CA PRO A 773 27.88 -18.47 4.20
C PRO A 773 27.02 -18.47 2.92
N ARG A 774 27.17 -17.44 2.10
CA ARG A 774 26.44 -17.26 0.84
C ARG A 774 26.66 -18.41 -0.16
N ALA A 775 27.88 -19.01 -0.12
CA ALA A 775 28.21 -20.17 -0.93
C ALA A 775 27.39 -21.41 -0.54
N GLU A 776 27.23 -21.66 0.77
CA GLU A 776 26.41 -22.75 1.31
C GLU A 776 24.92 -22.54 0.97
N SER A 777 24.43 -21.30 1.13
CA SER A 777 23.07 -20.95 0.76
C SER A 777 22.79 -21.20 -0.74
N LYS A 778 23.75 -20.85 -1.61
CA LYS A 778 23.64 -21.14 -3.04
C LYS A 778 23.63 -22.66 -3.31
N GLN A 779 24.50 -23.42 -2.64
CA GLN A 779 24.53 -24.89 -2.75
C GLN A 779 23.20 -25.53 -2.33
N LEU A 780 22.55 -25.00 -1.26
CA LEU A 780 21.23 -25.47 -0.84
C LEU A 780 20.17 -25.23 -1.92
N ILE A 781 20.15 -24.06 -2.56
CA ILE A 781 19.19 -23.74 -3.62
C ILE A 781 19.44 -24.57 -4.88
N ASP A 782 20.69 -24.68 -5.32
CA ASP A 782 21.07 -25.45 -6.51
C ASP A 782 20.79 -26.94 -6.27
N GLY A 783 21.10 -27.47 -5.09
CA GLY A 783 20.82 -28.84 -4.68
C GLY A 783 19.33 -29.16 -4.60
N TYR A 784 18.53 -28.20 -4.12
CA TYR A 784 17.07 -28.31 -4.11
C TYR A 784 16.50 -28.48 -5.52
N PHE A 785 16.87 -27.62 -6.46
CA PHE A 785 16.40 -27.70 -7.84
C PHE A 785 16.97 -28.91 -8.62
N ALA A 786 18.15 -29.40 -8.26
CA ALA A 786 18.69 -30.63 -8.79
C ALA A 786 17.90 -31.87 -8.26
N THR A 787 17.42 -31.81 -7.02
CA THR A 787 16.60 -32.87 -6.40
C THR A 787 15.17 -32.85 -6.95
N PHE A 788 14.58 -31.67 -7.14
CA PHE A 788 13.19 -31.45 -7.57
C PHE A 788 13.12 -30.66 -8.88
N PRO A 789 13.56 -31.22 -10.02
CA PRO A 789 13.60 -30.50 -11.29
C PRO A 789 12.21 -30.11 -11.81
N SER A 790 11.18 -30.93 -11.50
CA SER A 790 9.79 -30.61 -11.86
C SER A 790 9.24 -29.39 -11.13
N VAL A 791 9.70 -29.12 -9.91
CA VAL A 791 9.36 -27.90 -9.17
C VAL A 791 9.95 -26.68 -9.88
N LYS A 792 11.21 -26.75 -10.35
CA LYS A 792 11.82 -25.68 -11.14
C LYS A 792 11.03 -25.41 -12.41
N ALA A 793 10.67 -26.46 -13.14
CA ALA A 793 9.86 -26.35 -14.36
C ALA A 793 8.47 -25.73 -14.09
N TYR A 794 7.85 -26.07 -12.96
CA TYR A 794 6.59 -25.45 -12.52
C TYR A 794 6.76 -23.94 -12.27
N ILE A 795 7.80 -23.53 -11.54
CA ILE A 795 8.10 -22.12 -11.26
C ILE A 795 8.27 -21.33 -12.57
N ASP A 796 9.11 -21.84 -13.48
CA ASP A 796 9.40 -21.18 -14.76
C ASP A 796 8.13 -21.06 -15.63
N ARG A 797 7.31 -22.11 -15.68
CA ARG A 797 6.03 -22.15 -16.40
C ARG A 797 5.03 -21.16 -15.80
N SER A 798 4.92 -21.08 -14.48
CA SER A 798 4.01 -20.15 -13.79
C SER A 798 4.36 -18.68 -14.07
N VAL A 799 5.66 -18.36 -14.04
CA VAL A 799 6.14 -17.01 -14.37
C VAL A 799 5.90 -16.68 -15.86
N ALA A 800 6.16 -17.64 -16.77
CA ALA A 800 5.92 -17.45 -18.20
C ALA A 800 4.43 -17.20 -18.51
N GLN A 801 3.54 -18.00 -17.94
CA GLN A 801 2.08 -17.81 -18.06
C GLN A 801 1.60 -16.47 -17.48
N ALA A 802 2.16 -16.06 -16.33
CA ALA A 802 1.85 -14.77 -15.72
C ALA A 802 2.27 -13.60 -16.63
N LYS A 803 3.44 -13.70 -17.29
CA LYS A 803 3.92 -12.69 -18.24
C LYS A 803 3.04 -12.56 -19.49
N GLU A 804 2.46 -13.66 -19.92
CA GLU A 804 1.55 -13.70 -21.07
C GLU A 804 0.16 -13.16 -20.72
N LYS A 805 -0.42 -13.62 -19.58
CA LYS A 805 -1.81 -13.34 -19.22
C LYS A 805 -1.99 -12.06 -18.39
N GLY A 806 -0.94 -11.60 -17.70
CA GLY A 806 -1.02 -10.49 -16.72
C GLY A 806 -1.61 -10.88 -15.37
N TYR A 807 -1.99 -12.14 -15.18
CA TYR A 807 -2.53 -12.67 -13.92
C TYR A 807 -2.17 -14.15 -13.74
N VAL A 808 -2.40 -14.66 -12.52
CA VAL A 808 -2.35 -16.09 -12.18
C VAL A 808 -3.67 -16.52 -11.54
N THR A 809 -3.95 -17.83 -11.55
CA THR A 809 -5.17 -18.41 -10.97
C THR A 809 -4.84 -19.50 -9.96
N THR A 810 -5.72 -19.64 -8.95
CA THR A 810 -5.76 -20.86 -8.12
C THR A 810 -6.35 -22.02 -8.90
N LEU A 811 -6.33 -23.21 -8.32
CA LEU A 811 -7.00 -24.39 -8.90
C LEU A 811 -8.50 -24.16 -9.10
N TYR A 812 -9.10 -23.36 -8.24
CA TYR A 812 -10.53 -23.03 -8.26
C TYR A 812 -10.84 -21.75 -9.06
N GLY A 813 -9.89 -21.23 -9.87
CA GLY A 813 -10.11 -20.11 -10.76
C GLY A 813 -10.00 -18.72 -10.14
N ARG A 814 -9.70 -18.58 -8.84
CA ARG A 814 -9.47 -17.27 -8.20
C ARG A 814 -8.31 -16.57 -8.88
N ARG A 815 -8.52 -15.35 -9.35
CA ARG A 815 -7.51 -14.58 -10.08
C ARG A 815 -6.75 -13.63 -9.17
N ARG A 816 -5.43 -13.53 -9.41
CA ARG A 816 -4.59 -12.46 -8.88
C ARG A 816 -3.93 -11.72 -10.04
N MET A 817 -4.25 -10.43 -10.16
CA MET A 817 -3.65 -9.56 -11.18
C MET A 817 -2.19 -9.27 -10.84
N LEU A 818 -1.33 -9.25 -11.85
CA LEU A 818 0.11 -8.99 -11.71
C LEU A 818 0.55 -7.94 -12.75
N PRO A 819 0.08 -6.69 -12.63
CA PRO A 819 0.34 -5.65 -13.64
C PRO A 819 1.84 -5.39 -13.83
N GLU A 820 2.65 -5.64 -12.79
CA GLU A 820 4.10 -5.38 -12.78
C GLU A 820 4.95 -6.58 -13.23
N ILE A 821 4.35 -7.68 -13.71
CA ILE A 821 5.07 -8.90 -14.07
C ILE A 821 6.08 -8.68 -15.22
N ASN A 822 5.80 -7.71 -16.10
CA ASN A 822 6.64 -7.31 -17.23
C ASN A 822 7.43 -6.01 -16.96
N SER A 823 7.45 -5.52 -15.70
CA SER A 823 8.17 -4.28 -15.35
C SER A 823 9.65 -4.35 -15.71
N ARG A 824 10.19 -3.27 -16.31
CA ARG A 824 11.62 -3.14 -16.57
C ARG A 824 12.44 -3.01 -15.28
N ASN A 825 11.84 -2.55 -14.19
CA ASN A 825 12.48 -2.53 -12.88
C ASN A 825 12.63 -3.95 -12.33
N ALA A 826 13.87 -4.43 -12.24
CA ALA A 826 14.17 -5.79 -11.80
C ALA A 826 13.62 -6.12 -10.39
N VAL A 827 13.62 -5.16 -9.45
CA VAL A 827 13.12 -5.38 -8.08
C VAL A 827 11.61 -5.57 -8.08
N VAL A 828 10.89 -4.71 -8.81
CA VAL A 828 9.42 -4.77 -8.96
C VAL A 828 9.01 -6.03 -9.71
N ARG A 829 9.68 -6.31 -10.83
CA ARG A 829 9.44 -7.54 -11.62
C ARG A 829 9.67 -8.80 -10.79
N GLN A 830 10.78 -8.91 -10.07
CA GLN A 830 11.07 -10.07 -9.21
C GLN A 830 10.05 -10.23 -8.08
N PHE A 831 9.50 -9.13 -7.56
CA PHE A 831 8.40 -9.20 -6.60
C PHE A 831 7.15 -9.79 -7.25
N SER A 832 6.77 -9.37 -8.45
CA SER A 832 5.65 -9.92 -9.21
C SER A 832 5.89 -11.38 -9.63
N GLU A 833 7.11 -11.74 -10.03
CA GLU A 833 7.48 -13.12 -10.35
C GLU A 833 7.35 -14.05 -9.12
N ARG A 834 7.73 -13.59 -7.93
CA ARG A 834 7.46 -14.35 -6.69
C ARG A 834 5.96 -14.53 -6.43
N ASN A 835 5.17 -13.48 -6.64
CA ASN A 835 3.72 -13.57 -6.49
C ASN A 835 3.08 -14.51 -7.53
N ALA A 836 3.62 -14.58 -8.74
CA ALA A 836 3.15 -15.51 -9.77
C ALA A 836 3.27 -16.98 -9.36
N VAL A 837 4.27 -17.32 -8.54
CA VAL A 837 4.47 -18.68 -8.02
C VAL A 837 3.65 -18.92 -6.74
N ASN A 838 3.65 -17.95 -5.83
CA ASN A 838 3.06 -18.11 -4.49
C ASN A 838 1.54 -18.03 -4.48
N ALA A 839 0.97 -17.12 -5.29
CA ALA A 839 -0.47 -16.86 -5.23
C ALA A 839 -1.32 -18.09 -5.63
N PRO A 840 -0.99 -18.89 -6.66
CA PRO A 840 -1.72 -20.12 -6.94
C PRO A 840 -1.68 -21.13 -5.79
N ILE A 841 -0.55 -21.30 -5.12
CA ILE A 841 -0.36 -22.26 -4.03
C ILE A 841 -1.12 -21.80 -2.78
N GLN A 842 -0.84 -20.59 -2.31
CA GLN A 842 -1.47 -20.03 -1.10
C GLN A 842 -2.97 -19.82 -1.29
N GLY A 843 -3.38 -19.39 -2.47
CA GLY A 843 -4.79 -19.19 -2.78
C GLY A 843 -5.56 -20.51 -2.85
N THR A 844 -4.98 -21.55 -3.46
CA THR A 844 -5.60 -22.89 -3.47
C THR A 844 -5.69 -23.46 -2.05
N ALA A 845 -4.64 -23.30 -1.21
CA ALA A 845 -4.72 -23.70 0.20
C ALA A 845 -5.83 -22.97 0.96
N ALA A 846 -6.01 -21.68 0.69
CA ALA A 846 -7.11 -20.88 1.28
C ALA A 846 -8.49 -21.34 0.79
N ASP A 847 -8.63 -21.65 -0.51
CA ASP A 847 -9.88 -22.15 -1.07
C ASP A 847 -10.24 -23.53 -0.47
N VAL A 848 -9.27 -24.44 -0.35
CA VAL A 848 -9.43 -25.76 0.31
C VAL A 848 -9.87 -25.61 1.77
N MET A 849 -9.26 -24.71 2.52
CA MET A 849 -9.67 -24.43 3.90
C MET A 849 -11.13 -23.94 3.96
N LYS A 850 -11.53 -23.05 3.07
CA LYS A 850 -12.92 -22.55 2.98
C LYS A 850 -13.91 -23.67 2.66
N ILE A 851 -13.56 -24.54 1.71
CA ILE A 851 -14.36 -25.71 1.35
C ILE A 851 -14.54 -26.64 2.56
N ALA A 852 -13.45 -26.92 3.29
CA ALA A 852 -13.50 -27.72 4.52
C ALA A 852 -14.41 -27.08 5.58
N MET A 853 -14.29 -25.78 5.83
CA MET A 853 -15.13 -25.06 6.78
C MET A 853 -16.62 -25.14 6.43
N ILE A 854 -16.97 -24.98 5.16
CA ILE A 854 -18.36 -25.09 4.65
C ILE A 854 -18.88 -26.52 4.82
N ALA A 855 -18.09 -27.54 4.49
CA ALA A 855 -18.46 -28.94 4.58
C ALA A 855 -18.67 -29.36 6.05
N ILE A 856 -17.78 -28.95 6.95
CA ILE A 856 -17.89 -29.19 8.41
C ILE A 856 -19.17 -28.54 8.96
N ASP A 857 -19.43 -27.26 8.65
CA ASP A 857 -20.62 -26.56 9.13
C ASP A 857 -21.92 -27.25 8.64
N ARG A 858 -21.95 -27.63 7.36
CA ARG A 858 -23.09 -28.37 6.77
C ARG A 858 -23.33 -29.72 7.48
N ARG A 859 -22.26 -30.47 7.75
CA ARG A 859 -22.41 -31.75 8.50
C ARG A 859 -22.81 -31.53 9.95
N PHE A 860 -22.33 -30.48 10.59
CA PHE A 860 -22.78 -30.14 11.95
C PHE A 860 -24.28 -29.86 11.98
N GLU A 861 -24.80 -29.10 11.02
CA GLU A 861 -26.25 -28.87 10.90
C GLU A 861 -27.03 -30.17 10.64
N GLN A 862 -26.60 -30.98 9.67
CA GLN A 862 -27.27 -32.23 9.30
C GLN A 862 -27.29 -33.26 10.41
N GLU A 863 -26.22 -33.34 11.20
CA GLU A 863 -26.05 -34.32 12.25
C GLU A 863 -26.44 -33.81 13.65
N GLY A 864 -26.95 -32.56 13.73
CA GLY A 864 -27.46 -31.92 14.94
C GLY A 864 -26.37 -31.66 15.99
N ILE A 865 -25.10 -31.45 15.57
CA ILE A 865 -23.96 -31.14 16.44
C ILE A 865 -24.14 -29.75 17.04
N LYS A 866 -23.96 -29.64 18.36
CA LYS A 866 -24.04 -28.39 19.12
C LYS A 866 -22.69 -27.76 19.40
N SER A 867 -21.63 -28.50 19.27
CA SER A 867 -20.24 -28.03 19.31
C SER A 867 -20.01 -26.96 18.23
N LYS A 868 -19.08 -26.03 18.48
CA LYS A 868 -18.93 -24.83 17.65
C LYS A 868 -17.52 -24.70 17.10
N MET A 869 -17.40 -24.36 15.82
CA MET A 869 -16.17 -23.83 15.23
C MET A 869 -15.99 -22.40 15.74
N ILE A 870 -14.83 -22.07 16.33
CA ILE A 870 -14.62 -20.79 17.02
C ILE A 870 -13.48 -19.97 16.44
N LEU A 871 -12.39 -20.61 15.96
CA LEU A 871 -11.24 -19.91 15.39
C LEU A 871 -10.75 -20.59 14.11
N GLN A 872 -10.30 -19.77 13.17
CA GLN A 872 -9.52 -20.17 12.01
C GLN A 872 -8.20 -19.39 12.03
N VAL A 873 -7.06 -20.08 12.01
CA VAL A 873 -5.72 -19.49 12.06
C VAL A 873 -4.82 -20.18 11.03
N HIS A 874 -4.58 -19.50 9.90
CA HIS A 874 -3.80 -20.02 8.76
C HIS A 874 -4.37 -21.32 8.18
N ASP A 875 -3.81 -22.48 8.53
CA ASP A 875 -4.17 -23.85 8.13
C ASP A 875 -4.82 -24.65 9.28
N GLU A 876 -5.16 -24.00 10.39
CA GLU A 876 -5.72 -24.55 11.63
C GLU A 876 -7.18 -24.13 11.85
N LEU A 877 -8.03 -25.07 12.27
CA LEU A 877 -9.40 -24.86 12.75
C LEU A 877 -9.51 -25.26 14.21
N ASN A 878 -10.18 -24.41 15.00
CA ASN A 878 -10.36 -24.62 16.44
C ASN A 878 -11.83 -24.67 16.80
N PHE A 879 -12.16 -25.56 17.74
CA PHE A 879 -13.54 -25.86 18.13
C PHE A 879 -13.70 -25.88 19.64
N ASP A 880 -14.88 -25.46 20.10
CA ASP A 880 -15.37 -25.58 21.47
C ASP A 880 -16.36 -26.76 21.48
N VAL A 881 -15.96 -27.90 22.04
CA VAL A 881 -16.59 -29.21 21.82
C VAL A 881 -17.21 -29.76 23.09
N LEU A 882 -18.48 -30.14 23.02
CA LEU A 882 -19.16 -30.91 24.06
C LEU A 882 -18.51 -32.29 24.20
N PRO A 883 -18.15 -32.76 25.41
CA PRO A 883 -17.52 -34.07 25.60
C PRO A 883 -18.27 -35.23 24.95
N ALA A 884 -19.60 -35.19 24.99
CA ALA A 884 -20.43 -36.21 24.37
C ALA A 884 -20.39 -36.26 22.84
N GLU A 885 -19.93 -35.20 22.22
CA GLU A 885 -19.83 -35.07 20.76
C GLU A 885 -18.38 -35.23 20.25
N LEU A 886 -17.37 -35.35 21.13
CA LEU A 886 -15.96 -35.25 20.79
C LEU A 886 -15.54 -36.24 19.71
N GLU A 887 -15.81 -37.52 19.86
CA GLU A 887 -15.44 -38.55 18.86
C GLU A 887 -16.10 -38.28 17.50
N LYS A 888 -17.36 -37.82 17.53
CA LYS A 888 -18.13 -37.52 16.32
C LYS A 888 -17.59 -36.27 15.62
N VAL A 889 -17.30 -35.20 16.37
CA VAL A 889 -16.69 -33.96 15.87
C VAL A 889 -15.32 -34.25 15.28
N GLN A 890 -14.45 -34.97 15.98
CA GLN A 890 -13.13 -35.37 15.47
C GLN A 890 -13.25 -36.06 14.12
N LYS A 891 -14.13 -37.05 14.04
CA LYS A 891 -14.36 -37.79 12.79
C LYS A 891 -14.80 -36.88 11.66
N ILE A 892 -15.83 -36.06 11.89
CA ILE A 892 -16.37 -35.13 10.87
C ILE A 892 -15.28 -34.16 10.40
N VAL A 893 -14.60 -33.50 11.33
CA VAL A 893 -13.60 -32.46 10.99
C VAL A 893 -12.45 -33.05 10.19
N VAL A 894 -11.90 -34.20 10.61
CA VAL A 894 -10.80 -34.84 9.89
C VAL A 894 -11.23 -35.31 8.51
N GLU A 895 -12.38 -35.96 8.40
CA GLU A 895 -12.92 -36.43 7.12
C GLU A 895 -13.13 -35.26 6.14
N GLU A 896 -13.77 -34.18 6.56
CA GLU A 896 -14.06 -33.05 5.69
C GLU A 896 -12.79 -32.25 5.33
N MET A 897 -11.85 -32.07 6.25
CA MET A 897 -10.57 -31.46 5.93
C MET A 897 -9.77 -32.29 4.92
N GLU A 898 -9.67 -33.62 5.11
CA GLU A 898 -8.91 -34.47 4.20
C GLU A 898 -9.57 -34.63 2.83
N ASN A 899 -10.92 -34.52 2.74
CA ASN A 899 -11.69 -34.65 1.52
C ASN A 899 -11.98 -33.30 0.81
N ALA A 900 -11.56 -32.16 1.37
CA ALA A 900 -11.75 -30.86 0.76
C ALA A 900 -10.95 -30.65 -0.55
N TYR A 901 -10.02 -31.54 -0.84
CA TYR A 901 -9.16 -31.51 -2.02
C TYR A 901 -8.99 -32.88 -2.64
N HIS A 902 -9.17 -32.96 -3.95
CA HIS A 902 -9.01 -34.19 -4.72
C HIS A 902 -7.92 -34.00 -5.79
N GLY A 903 -6.69 -34.32 -5.44
CA GLY A 903 -5.53 -34.29 -6.33
C GLY A 903 -4.71 -35.59 -6.27
N ASN A 904 -3.49 -35.54 -6.83
CA ASN A 904 -2.56 -36.70 -6.81
C ASN A 904 -1.95 -36.94 -5.42
N VAL A 905 -2.08 -35.98 -4.51
CA VAL A 905 -1.61 -36.03 -3.12
C VAL A 905 -2.79 -35.92 -2.18
N ARG A 906 -2.98 -36.89 -1.31
CA ARG A 906 -3.98 -36.81 -0.23
C ARG A 906 -3.55 -35.76 0.78
N LEU A 907 -4.46 -34.85 1.17
CA LEU A 907 -4.26 -34.00 2.33
C LEU A 907 -4.43 -34.83 3.63
N THR A 908 -3.70 -34.45 4.65
CA THR A 908 -3.81 -35.06 5.99
C THR A 908 -3.97 -33.96 7.02
N ALA A 909 -4.86 -34.19 7.99
CA ALA A 909 -5.07 -33.29 9.13
C ALA A 909 -4.52 -33.93 10.40
N SER A 910 -3.63 -33.22 11.09
CA SER A 910 -3.26 -33.55 12.48
C SER A 910 -4.27 -32.89 13.42
N TYR A 911 -4.59 -33.59 14.52
CA TYR A 911 -5.56 -33.08 15.47
C TYR A 911 -5.25 -33.49 16.89
N ALA A 912 -5.67 -32.67 17.83
CA ALA A 912 -5.63 -33.01 19.27
C ALA A 912 -6.78 -32.32 20.02
N SER A 913 -7.05 -32.84 21.23
CA SER A 913 -8.03 -32.27 22.14
C SER A 913 -7.41 -32.09 23.54
N ALA A 914 -7.65 -30.93 24.15
CA ALA A 914 -7.01 -30.56 25.41
C ALA A 914 -7.84 -29.52 26.17
N PRO A 915 -7.45 -29.13 27.41
CA PRO A 915 -8.12 -28.06 28.14
C PRO A 915 -7.96 -26.65 27.57
N ASN A 916 -6.99 -26.43 26.70
CA ASN A 916 -6.69 -25.11 26.11
C ASN A 916 -6.05 -25.24 24.72
N TRP A 917 -5.95 -24.11 24.03
CA TRP A 917 -5.42 -24.08 22.67
C TRP A 917 -3.95 -24.53 22.55
N LEU A 918 -3.08 -24.17 23.51
CA LEU A 918 -1.67 -24.56 23.46
C LEU A 918 -1.47 -26.07 23.51
N GLU A 919 -2.22 -26.75 24.37
CA GLU A 919 -2.10 -28.19 24.58
C GLU A 919 -2.82 -29.00 23.48
N ALA A 920 -3.76 -28.37 22.75
CA ALA A 920 -4.46 -28.94 21.61
C ALA A 920 -3.75 -28.74 20.26
N HIS A 921 -2.59 -28.06 20.25
CA HIS A 921 -1.85 -27.74 19.02
C HIS A 921 -0.58 -28.55 18.86
#